data_aef824c05328e72404ccfcb1d5fc9783
#
_entry.id   aef824c05328e72404ccfcb1d5fc9783
#
_cell.length_a   1.000
_cell.length_b   1.000
_cell.length_c   1.000
_cell.angle_alpha   90.00
_cell.angle_beta   90.00
_cell.angle_gamma   90.00
#
_symmetry.space_group_name_H-M   'P 1'
#
loop_
_entity.id
_entity.type
_entity.pdbx_description
1 polymer ?
#
loop_
_entity_poly.entity_id
_entity_poly.type
_entity_poly.pdbx_seq_one_letter_code
_entity_poly.pdbx_strand_id
1 'polypeptide(L)'
;MNNFFTRFFRLDNAKGKKDNQQLQPPQDSLAEMAPKDELDRKIDMIFTLLVDYYGSDKLVIKAGKMDALHLVRSPEKGERVLALQKIIFENPTLTKPPAEKEIPAILDTLTEKMSDILARRSLEADLEQKVADRLEENHQDYVQDIRRQVLQEEKAGETPMEQQKRQKLEAMDQISLTQSVMELLRPKTLTDIVGQERAVASLLAKLSSPYPQHLILYGPPGVGKTTAARLVLEAAKKRKLSPFGPEAPFVETDGTTLRWDPRDLTNPLLGSVHDPIYQGARRDLADTGVPEPKPGLVTDAHGGILFIDEIGEMDTTLQNKLLKVLEDKRAFFESAYYDPTDEKVPAYIRKLFEEGAPADFVLIGATTRDASSINPALRSRCAEIYFEPLTPEHIQTIVNNAVQRLNAQLAEGAAALISEYTIEGRKAINILADAYSLALERDEQVLITKEDIYKVAQVSRLSPYVTKKASDKCQVGHVFGLGVAGYLGSVIEIESIAFPAHEKGKGTVRFNETAGSMAKDSVFNAASVVRKLTGQDIHDYDLHINVIGGGNIDGPSAGTAILTAIISAITDKAIRQDTAITGEISLQGKVRPVGGVFEKAYGARQAGISRLIIPQENAKDIPAHHLGLEIYPVDTAQEALELLMEKEE
;
A
#
# COMPACT_ATOMS: atom_id res chain seq x y z
N MET A 1 6.53 -11.65 61.47
CA MET A 1 7.60 -12.59 61.05
C MET A 1 7.39 -14.04 61.52
N ASN A 2 6.47 -14.33 62.43
CA ASN A 2 6.24 -15.72 62.91
C ASN A 2 5.31 -16.59 62.06
N ASN A 3 4.73 -16.09 60.97
CA ASN A 3 3.77 -16.88 60.17
C ASN A 3 4.34 -17.45 58.86
N PHE A 4 5.60 -17.18 58.53
CA PHE A 4 6.21 -17.68 57.29
C PHE A 4 6.84 -19.07 57.51
N PHE A 5 7.40 -19.32 58.69
CA PHE A 5 8.05 -20.60 59.02
C PHE A 5 7.06 -21.78 59.21
N THR A 6 5.85 -21.50 59.67
CA THR A 6 4.84 -22.55 59.92
C THR A 6 4.13 -23.04 58.63
N ARG A 7 4.27 -22.30 57.53
CA ARG A 7 3.64 -22.68 56.26
C ARG A 7 4.52 -23.56 55.36
N PHE A 8 5.84 -23.53 55.59
CA PHE A 8 6.81 -24.32 54.80
C PHE A 8 6.92 -25.78 55.25
N PHE A 9 6.61 -26.08 56.50
CA PHE A 9 6.71 -27.44 57.08
C PHE A 9 5.40 -28.26 56.97
N ARG A 10 4.34 -27.73 56.30
CA ARG A 10 3.05 -28.42 56.19
C ARG A 10 2.71 -29.01 54.81
N LEU A 11 3.60 -28.93 53.86
CA LEU A 11 3.34 -29.32 52.47
C LEU A 11 3.98 -30.64 52.01
N ASP A 12 4.71 -31.35 52.86
CA ASP A 12 5.39 -32.60 52.47
C ASP A 12 4.82 -33.88 53.17
N ASN A 13 3.52 -33.91 53.44
CA ASN A 13 2.91 -35.12 53.95
C ASN A 13 1.62 -35.50 53.18
N ALA A 14 1.72 -35.67 51.84
CA ALA A 14 0.70 -36.34 51.08
C ALA A 14 1.28 -36.91 49.78
N LYS A 15 1.87 -38.09 49.86
CA LYS A 15 1.75 -39.21 48.87
C LYS A 15 2.92 -40.19 49.07
N GLY A 16 2.57 -41.36 49.53
CA GLY A 16 3.47 -42.51 49.55
C GLY A 16 3.05 -43.58 50.56
N LYS A 17 1.93 -44.22 50.38
CA LYS A 17 1.63 -45.52 51.00
C LYS A 17 2.26 -46.62 50.17
N LYS A 18 3.12 -47.43 50.80
CA LYS A 18 3.23 -48.92 50.89
C LYS A 18 4.70 -49.24 51.17
N ASP A 19 5.13 -49.88 52.18
CA ASP A 19 4.90 -51.21 52.70
C ASP A 19 5.57 -51.34 54.08
N ASN A 20 4.88 -52.09 54.94
CA ASN A 20 5.32 -52.53 56.27
C ASN A 20 6.54 -53.44 56.21
N GLN A 21 7.55 -53.14 57.01
CA GLN A 21 8.21 -54.17 57.82
C GLN A 21 8.83 -53.55 59.08
N GLN A 22 8.38 -54.10 60.22
CA GLN A 22 8.85 -53.81 61.58
C GLN A 22 10.35 -54.19 61.75
N LEU A 23 11.16 -53.27 62.24
CA LEU A 23 12.38 -53.62 63.00
C LEU A 23 12.48 -52.69 64.21
N GLN A 24 12.47 -53.29 65.38
CA GLN A 24 12.64 -52.66 66.69
C GLN A 24 14.04 -52.03 66.83
N PRO A 25 14.19 -50.91 67.59
CA PRO A 25 15.46 -50.28 67.82
C PRO A 25 16.18 -50.99 68.99
N PRO A 26 17.52 -51.06 68.98
CA PRO A 26 18.28 -51.42 70.15
C PRO A 26 18.38 -50.22 71.12
N GLN A 27 18.02 -50.44 72.32
CA GLN A 27 18.37 -49.63 73.48
C GLN A 27 19.89 -49.68 73.66
N ASP A 28 20.59 -48.54 73.74
CA ASP A 28 21.54 -48.25 74.79
C ASP A 28 22.18 -46.86 74.66
N SER A 29 22.33 -46.26 75.83
CA SER A 29 23.15 -45.13 76.28
C SER A 29 22.55 -43.72 76.07
N LEU A 30 21.75 -43.34 77.06
CA LEU A 30 21.55 -41.97 77.50
C LEU A 30 22.83 -41.52 78.22
N ALA A 31 23.74 -40.82 77.55
CA ALA A 31 24.73 -39.95 78.21
C ALA A 31 24.04 -38.57 78.36
N GLU A 32 23.96 -38.09 79.58
CA GLU A 32 23.49 -36.80 80.04
C GLU A 32 24.14 -35.67 79.20
N MET A 33 23.40 -35.04 78.33
CA MET A 33 23.79 -33.76 77.72
C MET A 33 23.14 -32.61 78.50
N ALA A 34 23.97 -31.74 79.10
CA ALA A 34 23.52 -30.48 79.69
C ALA A 34 22.61 -29.69 78.74
N PRO A 35 21.66 -28.89 79.25
CA PRO A 35 20.73 -28.13 78.39
C PRO A 35 21.55 -27.18 77.54
N LYS A 36 21.54 -27.44 76.22
CA LYS A 36 22.13 -26.54 75.21
C LYS A 36 21.44 -25.21 75.29
N ASP A 37 22.24 -24.14 75.41
CA ASP A 37 21.79 -22.74 75.35
C ASP A 37 21.13 -22.45 74.01
N GLU A 38 20.18 -21.49 73.92
CA GLU A 38 19.41 -21.14 72.76
C GLU A 38 20.31 -20.77 71.53
N LEU A 39 21.48 -20.18 71.83
CA LEU A 39 22.46 -19.81 70.78
C LEU A 39 23.13 -21.06 70.18
N ASP A 40 23.48 -22.07 70.99
CA ASP A 40 24.04 -23.32 70.48
C ASP A 40 23.04 -24.06 69.56
N ARG A 41 21.76 -24.05 69.90
CA ARG A 41 20.72 -24.64 69.06
C ARG A 41 20.61 -23.92 67.70
N LYS A 42 20.67 -22.58 67.64
CA LYS A 42 20.66 -21.79 66.39
C LYS A 42 21.90 -22.07 65.52
N ILE A 43 23.09 -22.18 66.14
CA ILE A 43 24.36 -22.53 65.48
C ILE A 43 24.24 -23.94 64.84
N ASP A 44 23.77 -24.92 65.60
CA ASP A 44 23.59 -26.30 65.10
C ASP A 44 22.56 -26.39 64.00
N MET A 45 21.49 -25.61 64.11
CA MET A 45 20.45 -25.53 63.05
C MET A 45 21.02 -25.01 61.70
N ILE A 46 21.83 -23.95 61.75
CA ILE A 46 22.45 -23.40 60.53
C ILE A 46 23.47 -24.39 59.94
N PHE A 47 24.23 -25.10 60.76
CA PHE A 47 25.10 -26.17 60.26
C PHE A 47 24.31 -27.32 59.62
N THR A 48 23.19 -27.70 60.21
CA THR A 48 22.29 -28.73 59.61
C THR A 48 21.78 -28.29 58.26
N LEU A 49 21.30 -27.05 58.15
CA LEU A 49 20.86 -26.47 56.87
C LEU A 49 21.99 -26.42 55.82
N LEU A 50 23.23 -26.16 56.25
CA LEU A 50 24.38 -26.20 55.34
C LEU A 50 24.71 -27.63 54.87
N VAL A 51 24.57 -28.61 55.74
CA VAL A 51 24.73 -30.04 55.39
C VAL A 51 23.66 -30.48 54.41
N ASP A 52 22.40 -30.10 54.64
CA ASP A 52 21.27 -30.41 53.74
C ASP A 52 21.44 -29.71 52.38
N TYR A 53 22.02 -28.50 52.36
CA TYR A 53 22.23 -27.76 51.13
C TYR A 53 23.39 -28.28 50.29
N TYR A 54 24.59 -28.46 50.89
CA TYR A 54 25.81 -28.86 50.17
C TYR A 54 26.03 -30.37 50.12
N GLY A 55 25.42 -31.11 51.00
CA GLY A 55 25.84 -32.48 51.35
C GLY A 55 27.08 -32.51 52.22
N SER A 56 27.22 -33.55 53.08
CA SER A 56 28.30 -33.67 54.02
C SER A 56 29.70 -33.56 53.39
N ASP A 57 29.93 -34.22 52.25
CA ASP A 57 31.26 -34.28 51.62
C ASP A 57 31.67 -32.94 51.01
N LYS A 58 30.72 -32.28 50.30
CA LYS A 58 30.97 -30.97 49.67
C LYS A 58 31.13 -29.85 50.70
N LEU A 59 30.39 -29.94 51.82
CA LEU A 59 30.53 -28.98 52.93
C LEU A 59 31.92 -29.06 53.58
N VAL A 60 32.47 -30.27 53.79
CA VAL A 60 33.84 -30.48 54.34
C VAL A 60 34.89 -29.89 53.39
N ILE A 61 34.76 -30.12 52.09
CA ILE A 61 35.66 -29.53 51.07
C ILE A 61 35.53 -27.98 51.05
N LYS A 62 34.33 -27.44 51.18
CA LYS A 62 34.10 -25.99 51.21
C LYS A 62 34.64 -25.37 52.50
N ALA A 63 34.41 -26.00 53.64
CA ALA A 63 34.99 -25.58 54.93
C ALA A 63 36.54 -25.62 54.94
N GLY A 64 37.13 -26.60 54.25
CA GLY A 64 38.58 -26.67 54.06
C GLY A 64 39.10 -25.52 53.17
N LYS A 65 38.44 -25.22 52.07
CA LYS A 65 38.81 -24.08 51.21
C LYS A 65 38.69 -22.71 51.90
N MET A 66 37.80 -22.59 52.87
CA MET A 66 37.56 -21.35 53.63
C MET A 66 38.38 -21.28 54.88
N ASP A 67 39.32 -22.22 55.13
CA ASP A 67 40.10 -22.34 56.34
C ASP A 67 39.22 -22.27 57.60
N ALA A 68 38.09 -22.99 57.56
CA ALA A 68 37.09 -23.02 58.64
C ALA A 68 36.95 -24.41 59.30
N LEU A 69 37.66 -25.45 58.81
CA LEU A 69 37.43 -26.83 59.20
C LEU A 69 37.75 -27.09 60.71
N HIS A 70 38.77 -26.45 61.28
CA HIS A 70 39.11 -26.52 62.66
C HIS A 70 38.13 -25.75 63.56
N LEU A 71 37.56 -24.62 63.03
CA LEU A 71 36.61 -23.77 63.77
C LEU A 71 35.22 -24.41 63.86
N VAL A 72 34.81 -25.24 62.89
CA VAL A 72 33.54 -25.96 62.95
C VAL A 72 33.44 -26.90 64.17
N ARG A 73 34.52 -27.48 64.57
CA ARG A 73 34.57 -28.45 65.67
C ARG A 73 35.02 -27.83 67.02
N SER A 74 35.17 -26.52 67.05
CA SER A 74 35.60 -25.83 68.27
C SER A 74 34.54 -25.88 69.40
N PRO A 75 34.91 -25.99 70.67
CA PRO A 75 33.96 -25.86 71.76
C PRO A 75 33.50 -24.42 72.02
N GLU A 76 34.18 -23.42 71.43
CA GLU A 76 33.84 -22.00 71.61
C GLU A 76 32.79 -21.53 70.60
N LYS A 77 31.71 -20.91 71.12
CA LYS A 77 30.57 -20.41 70.27
C LYS A 77 31.04 -19.38 69.22
N GLY A 78 31.94 -18.46 69.63
CA GLY A 78 32.46 -17.42 68.70
C GLY A 78 33.23 -18.02 67.53
N GLU A 79 34.01 -19.05 67.71
CA GLU A 79 34.76 -19.74 66.67
C GLU A 79 33.83 -20.51 65.71
N ARG A 80 32.79 -21.16 66.24
CA ARG A 80 31.78 -21.84 65.42
C ARG A 80 30.97 -20.85 64.55
N VAL A 81 30.64 -19.68 65.11
CA VAL A 81 29.99 -18.63 64.38
C VAL A 81 30.90 -18.03 63.28
N LEU A 82 32.20 -17.86 63.60
CA LEU A 82 33.17 -17.45 62.56
C LEU A 82 33.27 -18.48 61.42
N ALA A 83 33.24 -19.79 61.78
CA ALA A 83 33.19 -20.82 60.73
C ALA A 83 31.96 -20.69 59.83
N LEU A 84 30.79 -20.45 60.41
CA LEU A 84 29.53 -20.20 59.63
C LEU A 84 29.64 -18.96 58.73
N GLN A 85 30.21 -17.86 59.27
CA GLN A 85 30.42 -16.65 58.45
C GLN A 85 31.35 -16.91 57.26
N LYS A 86 32.51 -17.61 57.51
CA LYS A 86 33.45 -17.95 56.44
C LYS A 86 32.78 -18.80 55.33
N ILE A 87 31.97 -19.80 55.70
CA ILE A 87 31.33 -20.75 54.77
C ILE A 87 30.20 -20.09 54.00
N ILE A 88 29.31 -19.32 54.68
CA ILE A 88 28.10 -18.74 54.08
C ILE A 88 28.43 -17.52 53.22
N PHE A 89 29.35 -16.65 53.69
CA PHE A 89 29.79 -15.47 52.93
C PHE A 89 30.94 -15.76 51.96
N GLU A 90 31.46 -16.99 51.96
CA GLU A 90 32.59 -17.42 51.12
C GLU A 90 33.85 -16.54 51.32
N ASN A 91 34.07 -16.06 52.55
CA ASN A 91 35.15 -15.13 52.84
C ASN A 91 36.20 -15.77 53.80
N PRO A 92 37.34 -16.24 53.27
CA PRO A 92 38.40 -16.84 54.08
C PRO A 92 39.19 -15.81 54.92
N THR A 93 39.07 -14.50 54.66
CA THR A 93 39.90 -13.47 55.33
C THR A 93 39.41 -13.06 56.71
N LEU A 94 38.25 -13.57 57.15
CA LEU A 94 37.74 -13.34 58.51
C LEU A 94 38.58 -14.08 59.51
N THR A 95 39.26 -13.37 60.41
CA THR A 95 40.22 -13.99 61.37
C THR A 95 39.85 -13.84 62.85
N LYS A 96 38.95 -12.89 63.19
CA LYS A 96 38.56 -12.61 64.55
C LYS A 96 37.22 -13.22 64.92
N PRO A 97 37.10 -14.08 65.94
CA PRO A 97 35.81 -14.56 66.39
C PRO A 97 34.99 -13.40 66.98
N PRO A 98 33.68 -13.35 66.73
CA PRO A 98 32.77 -12.29 67.19
C PRO A 98 32.66 -12.35 68.74
N ALA A 99 32.48 -11.18 69.36
CA ALA A 99 32.22 -11.10 70.81
C ALA A 99 30.81 -11.67 71.09
N GLU A 100 30.65 -12.24 72.29
CA GLU A 100 29.42 -12.95 72.71
C GLU A 100 28.13 -12.09 72.52
N LYS A 101 28.26 -10.78 72.73
CA LYS A 101 27.15 -9.81 72.53
C LYS A 101 26.74 -9.62 71.07
N GLU A 102 27.63 -9.93 70.12
CA GLU A 102 27.37 -9.72 68.65
C GLU A 102 26.81 -10.98 67.96
N ILE A 103 26.97 -12.15 68.62
CA ILE A 103 26.57 -13.45 68.06
C ILE A 103 25.11 -13.51 67.66
N PRO A 104 24.11 -13.01 68.42
CA PRO A 104 22.73 -13.08 68.04
C PRO A 104 22.45 -12.33 66.72
N ALA A 105 22.97 -11.12 66.55
CA ALA A 105 22.78 -10.32 65.33
C ALA A 105 23.43 -10.96 64.07
N ILE A 106 24.57 -11.59 64.27
CA ILE A 106 25.31 -12.32 63.24
C ILE A 106 24.52 -13.57 62.81
N LEU A 107 23.98 -14.34 63.76
CA LEU A 107 23.16 -15.51 63.45
C LEU A 107 21.88 -15.16 62.71
N ASP A 108 21.24 -14.03 63.02
CA ASP A 108 20.07 -13.56 62.29
C ASP A 108 20.44 -13.23 60.83
N THR A 109 21.57 -12.53 60.60
CA THR A 109 22.08 -12.24 59.25
C THR A 109 22.46 -13.50 58.48
N LEU A 110 23.07 -14.49 59.14
CA LEU A 110 23.39 -15.78 58.51
C LEU A 110 22.14 -16.58 58.15
N THR A 111 21.11 -16.51 59.00
CA THR A 111 19.84 -17.18 58.76
C THR A 111 19.11 -16.56 57.56
N GLU A 112 19.09 -15.23 57.45
CA GLU A 112 18.53 -14.51 56.32
C GLU A 112 19.24 -14.91 55.01
N LYS A 113 20.58 -14.91 55.02
CA LYS A 113 21.38 -15.31 53.87
C LYS A 113 21.18 -16.76 53.45
N MET A 114 21.04 -17.67 54.41
CA MET A 114 20.71 -19.07 54.13
C MET A 114 19.32 -19.23 53.53
N SER A 115 18.33 -18.45 53.99
CA SER A 115 16.99 -18.44 53.43
C SER A 115 17.00 -18.00 51.94
N ASP A 116 17.78 -16.99 51.61
CA ASP A 116 17.95 -16.53 50.21
C ASP A 116 18.58 -17.62 49.30
N ILE A 117 19.61 -18.31 49.84
CA ILE A 117 20.29 -19.38 49.10
C ILE A 117 19.33 -20.56 48.84
N LEU A 118 18.55 -20.95 49.83
CA LEU A 118 17.56 -22.03 49.71
C LEU A 118 16.42 -21.67 48.77
N ALA A 119 15.92 -20.41 48.81
CA ALA A 119 14.89 -19.91 47.91
C ALA A 119 15.34 -19.92 46.45
N ARG A 120 16.57 -19.51 46.18
CA ARG A 120 17.14 -19.57 44.80
C ARG A 120 17.20 -20.99 44.27
N ARG A 121 17.67 -21.95 45.08
CA ARG A 121 17.74 -23.37 44.67
C ARG A 121 16.35 -23.97 44.37
N SER A 122 15.34 -23.61 45.18
CA SER A 122 13.97 -24.06 44.95
C SER A 122 13.42 -23.51 43.61
N LEU A 123 13.70 -22.23 43.31
CA LEU A 123 13.31 -21.61 42.03
C LEU A 123 14.04 -22.24 40.84
N GLU A 124 15.34 -22.53 40.98
CA GLU A 124 16.13 -23.19 39.93
C GLU A 124 15.60 -24.62 39.66
N ALA A 125 15.31 -25.39 40.71
CA ALA A 125 14.76 -26.74 40.59
C ALA A 125 13.36 -26.75 39.92
N ASP A 126 12.47 -25.80 40.31
CA ASP A 126 11.16 -25.63 39.69
C ASP A 126 11.26 -25.23 38.22
N LEU A 127 12.26 -24.42 37.87
CA LEU A 127 12.51 -23.99 36.49
C LEU A 127 13.04 -25.16 35.66
N GLU A 128 13.99 -25.94 36.19
CA GLU A 128 14.51 -27.13 35.49
C GLU A 128 13.43 -28.17 35.29
N GLN A 129 12.53 -28.37 36.25
CA GLN A 129 11.42 -29.28 36.10
C GLN A 129 10.45 -28.81 35.03
N LYS A 130 10.05 -27.53 35.01
CA LYS A 130 9.18 -26.96 33.97
C LYS A 130 9.81 -27.01 32.58
N VAL A 131 11.11 -26.85 32.46
CA VAL A 131 11.84 -27.00 31.21
C VAL A 131 11.85 -28.45 30.75
N ALA A 132 12.08 -29.39 31.66
CA ALA A 132 12.04 -30.82 31.35
C ALA A 132 10.65 -31.28 30.90
N ASP A 133 9.59 -30.87 31.64
CA ASP A 133 8.19 -31.17 31.28
C ASP A 133 7.84 -30.62 29.88
N ARG A 134 8.27 -29.41 29.57
CA ARG A 134 8.03 -28.77 28.28
C ARG A 134 8.79 -29.41 27.13
N LEU A 135 9.99 -29.90 27.41
CA LEU A 135 10.78 -30.65 26.42
C LEU A 135 10.15 -32.01 26.13
N GLU A 136 9.59 -32.66 27.14
CA GLU A 136 8.93 -33.95 27.01
C GLU A 136 7.59 -33.82 26.24
N GLU A 137 6.80 -32.78 26.52
CA GLU A 137 5.61 -32.42 25.73
C GLU A 137 5.95 -32.17 24.26
N ASN A 138 6.91 -31.29 23.98
CA ASN A 138 7.34 -30.99 22.61
C ASN A 138 7.91 -32.23 21.89
N HIS A 139 8.59 -33.11 22.61
CA HIS A 139 9.11 -34.35 22.02
C HIS A 139 7.98 -35.33 21.67
N GLN A 140 6.96 -35.44 22.52
CA GLN A 140 5.80 -36.28 22.23
C GLN A 140 4.99 -35.75 21.05
N ASP A 141 4.79 -34.44 20.95
CA ASP A 141 4.12 -33.80 19.82
C ASP A 141 4.93 -34.00 18.52
N TYR A 142 6.23 -33.83 18.56
CA TYR A 142 7.12 -34.07 17.42
C TYR A 142 7.09 -35.54 16.95
N VAL A 143 7.15 -36.50 17.87
CA VAL A 143 7.04 -37.93 17.55
C VAL A 143 5.66 -38.28 16.98
N GLN A 144 4.58 -37.63 17.47
CA GLN A 144 3.26 -37.81 16.89
C GLN A 144 3.16 -37.21 15.49
N ASP A 145 3.77 -36.05 15.23
CA ASP A 145 3.78 -35.43 13.90
C ASP A 145 4.61 -36.25 12.91
N ILE A 146 5.77 -36.77 13.31
CA ILE A 146 6.53 -37.72 12.47
C ILE A 146 5.72 -39.00 12.22
N ARG A 147 5.06 -39.55 13.23
CA ARG A 147 4.16 -40.70 13.01
C ARG A 147 3.03 -40.39 12.03
N ARG A 148 2.46 -39.19 12.12
CA ARG A 148 1.45 -38.74 11.14
C ARG A 148 2.04 -38.62 9.75
N GLN A 149 3.24 -38.05 9.59
CA GLN A 149 3.91 -37.92 8.30
C GLN A 149 4.23 -39.29 7.69
N VAL A 150 4.79 -40.22 8.46
CA VAL A 150 5.10 -41.58 8.00
C VAL A 150 3.81 -42.36 7.64
N LEU A 151 2.74 -42.19 8.40
CA LEU A 151 1.44 -42.78 8.09
C LEU A 151 0.75 -42.13 6.89
N GLN A 152 1.07 -40.85 6.58
CA GLN A 152 0.62 -40.17 5.36
C GLN A 152 1.40 -40.61 4.13
N GLU A 153 2.70 -40.86 4.26
CA GLU A 153 3.53 -41.41 3.18
C GLU A 153 3.14 -42.87 2.81
N GLU A 154 2.69 -43.66 3.78
CA GLU A 154 2.21 -45.03 3.54
C GLU A 154 0.74 -45.12 3.08
N LYS A 155 -0.08 -44.09 3.29
CA LYS A 155 -1.47 -44.03 2.83
C LYS A 155 -1.64 -42.82 1.93
N ALA A 156 -1.62 -43.04 0.62
CA ALA A 156 -2.08 -42.09 -0.38
C ALA A 156 -3.59 -41.82 -0.19
N GLY A 157 -3.98 -41.10 0.86
CA GLY A 157 -5.36 -40.77 1.16
C GLY A 157 -5.44 -39.67 2.24
N GLU A 158 -6.24 -38.62 1.95
CA GLU A 158 -6.52 -37.54 2.89
C GLU A 158 -7.09 -38.07 4.22
N THR A 159 -6.68 -37.47 5.31
CA THR A 159 -7.25 -37.78 6.64
C THR A 159 -8.75 -37.42 6.69
N PRO A 160 -9.54 -38.07 7.53
CA PRO A 160 -10.99 -37.75 7.67
C PRO A 160 -11.25 -36.26 7.97
N MET A 161 -10.32 -35.59 8.67
CA MET A 161 -10.42 -34.17 9.01
C MET A 161 -10.09 -33.28 7.79
N GLU A 162 -9.15 -33.67 6.96
CA GLU A 162 -8.83 -32.99 5.71
C GLU A 162 -9.92 -33.19 4.67
N GLN A 163 -10.50 -34.38 4.59
CA GLN A 163 -11.68 -34.65 3.76
C GLN A 163 -12.86 -33.77 4.15
N GLN A 164 -13.14 -33.62 5.47
CA GLN A 164 -14.18 -32.71 5.94
C GLN A 164 -13.88 -31.24 5.61
N LYS A 165 -12.64 -30.79 5.75
CA LYS A 165 -12.23 -29.43 5.36
C LYS A 165 -12.38 -29.23 3.86
N ARG A 166 -11.98 -30.20 3.05
CA ARG A 166 -12.13 -30.15 1.59
C ARG A 166 -13.61 -30.12 1.19
N GLN A 167 -14.43 -31.03 1.73
CA GLN A 167 -15.88 -31.04 1.46
C GLN A 167 -16.54 -29.72 1.86
N LYS A 168 -16.11 -29.12 2.99
CA LYS A 168 -16.61 -27.80 3.40
C LYS A 168 -16.19 -26.70 2.44
N LEU A 169 -14.94 -26.73 1.94
CA LEU A 169 -14.47 -25.80 0.92
C LEU A 169 -15.20 -26.00 -0.40
N GLU A 170 -15.36 -27.24 -0.87
CA GLU A 170 -16.13 -27.58 -2.08
C GLU A 170 -17.60 -27.17 -1.96
N ALA A 171 -18.20 -27.32 -0.77
CA ALA A 171 -19.57 -26.83 -0.52
C ALA A 171 -19.65 -25.29 -0.52
N MET A 172 -18.60 -24.60 -0.02
CA MET A 172 -18.50 -23.14 -0.09
C MET A 172 -18.27 -22.66 -1.53
N ASP A 173 -17.51 -23.38 -2.34
CA ASP A 173 -17.29 -23.07 -3.77
C ASP A 173 -18.57 -23.18 -4.60
N GLN A 174 -19.50 -24.06 -4.20
CA GLN A 174 -20.84 -24.16 -4.84
C GLN A 174 -21.77 -23.01 -4.47
N ILE A 175 -21.50 -22.29 -3.40
CA ILE A 175 -22.25 -21.10 -3.00
C ILE A 175 -21.65 -19.91 -3.74
N SER A 176 -21.99 -19.74 -5.01
CA SER A 176 -21.67 -18.49 -5.70
C SER A 176 -22.83 -17.52 -5.52
N LEU A 177 -22.54 -16.33 -4.99
CA LEU A 177 -23.43 -15.20 -5.17
C LEU A 177 -23.54 -14.95 -6.69
N THR A 178 -24.72 -14.57 -7.16
CA THR A 178 -24.94 -14.20 -8.57
C THR A 178 -23.82 -13.31 -9.10
N GLN A 179 -23.44 -13.50 -10.35
CA GLN A 179 -22.41 -12.71 -11.02
C GLN A 179 -22.63 -11.22 -10.76
N SER A 180 -21.58 -10.52 -10.36
CA SER A 180 -21.63 -9.07 -10.25
C SER A 180 -22.07 -8.48 -11.60
N VAL A 181 -23.01 -7.54 -11.57
CA VAL A 181 -23.43 -6.80 -12.78
C VAL A 181 -22.23 -6.24 -13.55
N MET A 182 -21.19 -5.84 -12.81
CA MET A 182 -19.93 -5.35 -13.38
C MET A 182 -19.17 -6.41 -14.18
N GLU A 183 -19.22 -7.67 -13.78
CA GLU A 183 -18.62 -8.78 -14.54
C GLU A 183 -19.44 -9.13 -15.76
N LEU A 184 -20.77 -9.15 -15.62
CA LEU A 184 -21.69 -9.40 -16.74
C LEU A 184 -21.53 -8.35 -17.84
N LEU A 185 -21.38 -7.09 -17.45
CA LEU A 185 -21.29 -5.95 -18.37
C LEU A 185 -19.86 -5.65 -18.84
N ARG A 186 -18.86 -6.37 -18.34
CA ARG A 186 -17.47 -6.20 -18.79
C ARG A 186 -17.33 -6.49 -20.28
N PRO A 187 -16.59 -5.66 -21.05
CA PRO A 187 -16.30 -5.91 -22.47
C PRO A 187 -15.67 -7.29 -22.68
N LYS A 188 -16.18 -8.05 -23.65
CA LYS A 188 -15.72 -9.40 -24.00
C LYS A 188 -14.93 -9.44 -25.30
N THR A 189 -15.05 -8.43 -26.15
CA THR A 189 -14.38 -8.30 -27.43
C THR A 189 -13.70 -6.94 -27.56
N LEU A 190 -12.71 -6.82 -28.45
CA LEU A 190 -12.04 -5.54 -28.71
C LEU A 190 -12.99 -4.48 -29.25
N THR A 191 -14.04 -4.87 -29.98
CA THR A 191 -15.08 -3.97 -30.53
C THR A 191 -16.00 -3.41 -29.45
N ASP A 192 -16.02 -4.02 -28.25
CA ASP A 192 -16.80 -3.52 -27.11
C ASP A 192 -16.11 -2.34 -26.40
N ILE A 193 -14.83 -2.10 -26.70
CA ILE A 193 -14.06 -0.99 -26.13
C ILE A 193 -14.32 0.26 -26.98
N VAL A 194 -15.21 1.10 -26.50
CA VAL A 194 -15.68 2.29 -27.20
C VAL A 194 -14.71 3.46 -27.04
N GLY A 195 -14.41 4.18 -28.14
CA GLY A 195 -13.66 5.44 -28.16
C GLY A 195 -12.14 5.27 -27.95
N GLN A 196 -11.60 4.03 -28.05
CA GLN A 196 -10.18 3.74 -27.87
C GLN A 196 -9.57 3.00 -29.07
N GLU A 197 -10.16 3.15 -30.24
CA GLU A 197 -9.80 2.37 -31.44
C GLU A 197 -8.31 2.50 -31.79
N ARG A 198 -7.76 3.71 -31.66
CA ARG A 198 -6.34 3.99 -31.93
C ARG A 198 -5.42 3.37 -30.91
N ALA A 199 -5.74 3.54 -29.62
CA ALA A 199 -4.95 2.97 -28.53
C ALA A 199 -4.94 1.44 -28.60
N VAL A 200 -6.10 0.82 -28.84
CA VAL A 200 -6.27 -0.63 -28.99
C VAL A 200 -5.53 -1.14 -30.23
N ALA A 201 -5.62 -0.46 -31.37
CA ALA A 201 -4.88 -0.83 -32.58
C ALA A 201 -3.37 -0.75 -32.39
N SER A 202 -2.87 0.31 -31.75
CA SER A 202 -1.45 0.47 -31.40
C SER A 202 -0.97 -0.62 -30.44
N LEU A 203 -1.75 -0.90 -29.39
CA LEU A 203 -1.47 -1.93 -28.42
C LEU A 203 -1.40 -3.31 -29.10
N LEU A 204 -2.37 -3.64 -29.94
CA LEU A 204 -2.40 -4.89 -30.67
C LEU A 204 -1.22 -5.04 -31.66
N ALA A 205 -0.85 -3.97 -32.36
CA ALA A 205 0.30 -3.99 -33.27
C ALA A 205 1.60 -4.27 -32.54
N LYS A 206 1.82 -3.61 -31.40
CA LYS A 206 3.03 -3.76 -30.59
C LYS A 206 3.16 -5.14 -29.93
N LEU A 207 2.06 -5.72 -29.46
CA LEU A 207 2.05 -7.05 -28.84
C LEU A 207 2.06 -8.19 -29.85
N SER A 208 1.52 -7.98 -31.03
CA SER A 208 1.51 -9.02 -32.11
C SER A 208 2.81 -9.06 -32.91
N SER A 209 3.77 -8.19 -32.63
CA SER A 209 5.10 -8.18 -33.24
C SER A 209 5.93 -9.36 -32.73
N PRO A 210 6.81 -9.97 -33.55
CA PRO A 210 7.79 -10.95 -33.08
C PRO A 210 8.72 -10.41 -31.98
N TYR A 211 8.84 -9.09 -31.87
CA TYR A 211 9.62 -8.36 -30.89
C TYR A 211 8.71 -7.46 -30.07
N PRO A 212 7.96 -7.99 -29.10
CA PRO A 212 7.02 -7.22 -28.33
C PRO A 212 7.75 -6.20 -27.45
N GLN A 213 7.16 -5.04 -27.29
CA GLN A 213 7.70 -3.96 -26.46
C GLN A 213 7.00 -3.93 -25.11
N HIS A 214 7.71 -3.53 -24.07
CA HIS A 214 7.07 -3.12 -22.82
C HIS A 214 6.27 -1.85 -23.04
N LEU A 215 5.17 -1.69 -22.33
CA LEU A 215 4.19 -0.63 -22.57
C LEU A 215 3.79 0.09 -21.29
N ILE A 216 3.54 1.39 -21.41
CA ILE A 216 2.86 2.16 -20.37
C ILE A 216 1.62 2.76 -20.98
N LEU A 217 0.47 2.51 -20.34
CA LEU A 217 -0.84 2.99 -20.73
C LEU A 217 -1.22 4.18 -19.85
N TYR A 218 -1.31 5.35 -20.45
CA TYR A 218 -1.72 6.57 -19.79
C TYR A 218 -3.19 6.87 -20.07
N GLY A 219 -3.87 7.54 -19.16
CA GLY A 219 -5.21 8.05 -19.38
C GLY A 219 -6.10 8.04 -18.16
N PRO A 220 -7.30 8.65 -18.24
CA PRO A 220 -8.23 8.77 -17.13
C PRO A 220 -8.69 7.42 -16.57
N PRO A 221 -9.25 7.39 -15.35
CA PRO A 221 -9.84 6.16 -14.81
C PRO A 221 -11.08 5.75 -15.63
N GLY A 222 -11.36 4.44 -15.65
CA GLY A 222 -12.58 3.90 -16.25
C GLY A 222 -12.67 3.94 -17.79
N VAL A 223 -11.59 4.27 -18.52
CA VAL A 223 -11.57 4.29 -20.00
C VAL A 223 -11.26 2.94 -20.64
N GLY A 224 -11.01 1.89 -19.85
CA GLY A 224 -10.83 0.52 -20.33
C GLY A 224 -9.38 0.05 -20.51
N LYS A 225 -8.36 0.69 -19.92
CA LYS A 225 -6.92 0.32 -20.02
C LYS A 225 -6.68 -1.16 -19.71
N THR A 226 -7.07 -1.63 -18.53
CA THR A 226 -6.91 -3.01 -18.08
C THR A 226 -7.64 -4.01 -18.97
N THR A 227 -8.88 -3.67 -19.36
CA THR A 227 -9.70 -4.51 -20.25
C THR A 227 -9.06 -4.63 -21.63
N ALA A 228 -8.55 -3.52 -22.19
CA ALA A 228 -7.86 -3.50 -23.46
C ALA A 228 -6.61 -4.40 -23.44
N ALA A 229 -5.76 -4.27 -22.40
CA ALA A 229 -4.55 -5.09 -22.26
C ALA A 229 -4.86 -6.59 -22.27
N ARG A 230 -5.89 -7.01 -21.53
CA ARG A 230 -6.32 -8.41 -21.45
C ARG A 230 -6.87 -8.93 -22.79
N LEU A 231 -7.79 -8.18 -23.41
CA LEU A 231 -8.41 -8.59 -24.67
C LEU A 231 -7.42 -8.58 -25.84
N VAL A 232 -6.46 -7.65 -25.83
CA VAL A 232 -5.42 -7.60 -26.85
C VAL A 232 -4.47 -8.80 -26.75
N LEU A 233 -4.13 -9.28 -25.55
CA LEU A 233 -3.35 -10.53 -25.43
C LEU A 233 -4.09 -11.71 -26.07
N GLU A 234 -5.38 -11.86 -25.76
CA GLU A 234 -6.20 -12.93 -26.35
C GLU A 234 -6.31 -12.82 -27.88
N ALA A 235 -6.32 -11.61 -28.41
CA ALA A 235 -6.27 -11.39 -29.86
C ALA A 235 -4.88 -11.63 -30.42
N ALA A 236 -3.81 -11.27 -29.70
CA ALA A 236 -2.43 -11.50 -30.11
C ALA A 236 -2.08 -12.99 -30.18
N LYS A 237 -2.53 -13.81 -29.21
CA LYS A 237 -2.35 -15.28 -29.22
C LYS A 237 -2.81 -15.95 -30.51
N LYS A 238 -3.81 -15.37 -31.19
CA LYS A 238 -4.37 -15.90 -32.44
C LYS A 238 -3.58 -15.48 -33.69
N ARG A 239 -2.57 -14.61 -33.56
CA ARG A 239 -1.80 -14.10 -34.70
C ARG A 239 -0.53 -14.93 -34.94
N LYS A 240 -0.23 -15.24 -36.21
CA LYS A 240 0.90 -16.10 -36.62
C LYS A 240 2.28 -15.59 -36.20
N LEU A 241 2.45 -14.27 -36.11
CA LEU A 241 3.75 -13.64 -35.80
C LEU A 241 3.90 -13.29 -34.31
N SER A 242 2.87 -13.56 -33.52
CA SER A 242 2.90 -13.28 -32.09
C SER A 242 3.89 -14.21 -31.36
N PRO A 243 4.68 -13.70 -30.41
CA PRO A 243 5.55 -14.51 -29.60
C PRO A 243 4.81 -15.25 -28.46
N PHE A 244 3.53 -14.88 -28.20
CA PHE A 244 2.75 -15.47 -27.13
C PHE A 244 2.18 -16.82 -27.52
N GLY A 245 2.47 -17.84 -26.70
CA GLY A 245 1.83 -19.16 -26.83
C GLY A 245 0.33 -19.14 -26.48
N PRO A 246 -0.41 -20.21 -26.79
CA PRO A 246 -1.84 -20.31 -26.45
C PRO A 246 -2.12 -20.14 -24.95
N GLU A 247 -1.24 -20.67 -24.12
CA GLU A 247 -1.33 -20.66 -22.65
C GLU A 247 -0.57 -19.49 -22.01
N ALA A 248 -0.17 -18.48 -22.79
CA ALA A 248 0.55 -17.32 -22.26
C ALA A 248 -0.25 -16.65 -21.12
N PRO A 249 0.33 -16.51 -19.91
CA PRO A 249 -0.37 -15.99 -18.76
C PRO A 249 -0.62 -14.47 -18.86
N PHE A 250 -1.70 -14.02 -18.25
CA PHE A 250 -1.97 -12.59 -17.96
C PHE A 250 -2.00 -12.44 -16.45
N VAL A 251 -0.89 -11.99 -15.87
CA VAL A 251 -0.77 -11.76 -14.44
C VAL A 251 -1.06 -10.30 -14.15
N GLU A 252 -2.06 -10.04 -13.31
CA GLU A 252 -2.54 -8.69 -12.96
C GLU A 252 -2.22 -8.40 -11.51
N THR A 253 -1.68 -7.22 -11.25
CA THR A 253 -1.44 -6.71 -9.90
C THR A 253 -1.65 -5.20 -9.85
N ASP A 254 -1.81 -4.67 -8.64
CA ASP A 254 -2.02 -3.24 -8.39
C ASP A 254 -0.78 -2.63 -7.73
N GLY A 255 -0.24 -1.59 -8.34
CA GLY A 255 0.93 -0.87 -7.84
C GLY A 255 0.74 -0.25 -6.45
N THR A 256 -0.51 0.09 -6.09
CA THR A 256 -0.82 0.63 -4.75
C THR A 256 -0.65 -0.38 -3.63
N THR A 257 -0.80 -1.67 -3.94
CA THR A 257 -0.65 -2.79 -2.99
C THR A 257 0.78 -3.30 -2.90
N LEU A 258 1.61 -2.97 -3.90
CA LEU A 258 3.02 -3.37 -3.96
C LEU A 258 3.87 -2.38 -3.16
N ARG A 259 4.10 -2.68 -1.87
CA ARG A 259 4.97 -1.88 -1.01
C ARG A 259 6.32 -2.56 -0.85
N TRP A 260 7.38 -1.77 -0.77
CA TRP A 260 8.71 -2.23 -0.40
C TRP A 260 8.93 -2.01 1.09
N ASP A 261 9.02 -3.08 1.86
CA ASP A 261 9.54 -3.04 3.23
C ASP A 261 10.86 -3.81 3.28
N PRO A 262 11.98 -3.17 3.67
CA PRO A 262 13.27 -3.85 3.81
C PRO A 262 13.25 -4.99 4.84
N ARG A 263 12.26 -4.99 5.75
CA ARG A 263 12.07 -5.99 6.80
C ARG A 263 11.12 -7.10 6.38
N ASP A 264 10.34 -6.86 5.32
CA ASP A 264 9.37 -7.84 4.83
C ASP A 264 10.08 -8.76 3.83
N LEU A 265 10.25 -10.01 4.24
CA LEU A 265 10.85 -11.06 3.44
C LEU A 265 9.92 -11.54 2.33
N THR A 266 8.65 -11.14 2.38
CA THR A 266 7.65 -11.51 1.40
C THR A 266 7.45 -10.38 0.38
N ASN A 267 8.13 -10.45 -0.75
CA ASN A 267 7.84 -9.55 -1.87
C ASN A 267 6.98 -10.30 -2.90
N PRO A 268 5.68 -9.99 -3.00
CA PRO A 268 4.81 -10.71 -3.92
C PRO A 268 5.22 -10.53 -5.39
N LEU A 269 5.83 -9.40 -5.74
CA LEU A 269 6.23 -9.12 -7.12
C LEU A 269 7.44 -9.96 -7.56
N LEU A 270 8.51 -9.94 -6.78
CA LEU A 270 9.79 -10.58 -7.14
C LEU A 270 9.92 -12.00 -6.59
N GLY A 271 9.17 -12.30 -5.55
CA GLY A 271 9.30 -13.50 -4.77
C GLY A 271 10.02 -13.26 -3.44
N SER A 272 10.10 -14.29 -2.63
CA SER A 272 10.66 -14.25 -1.28
C SER A 272 11.52 -15.46 -1.02
N VAL A 273 12.37 -15.39 0.01
CA VAL A 273 13.09 -16.55 0.52
C VAL A 273 12.60 -16.82 1.94
N HIS A 274 12.13 -18.04 2.16
CA HIS A 274 11.77 -18.51 3.49
C HIS A 274 13.02 -19.07 4.17
N ASP A 275 13.68 -18.22 4.96
CA ASP A 275 14.84 -18.64 5.73
C ASP A 275 14.41 -19.55 6.90
N PRO A 276 15.25 -20.55 7.28
CA PRO A 276 14.95 -21.54 8.33
C PRO A 276 14.57 -20.93 9.68
N ILE A 277 15.09 -19.77 10.02
CA ILE A 277 14.76 -19.05 11.28
C ILE A 277 13.26 -18.74 11.37
N TYR A 278 12.61 -18.40 10.26
CA TYR A 278 11.17 -18.05 10.23
C TYR A 278 10.26 -19.28 10.26
N GLN A 279 10.81 -20.47 10.03
CA GLN A 279 10.07 -21.74 10.17
C GLN A 279 10.03 -22.23 11.62
N GLY A 280 10.47 -21.42 12.60
CA GLY A 280 10.48 -21.76 14.02
C GLY A 280 11.69 -22.58 14.47
N ALA A 281 12.71 -22.71 13.63
CA ALA A 281 13.96 -23.34 14.00
C ALA A 281 14.72 -22.47 15.03
N ARG A 282 15.30 -23.11 16.07
CA ARG A 282 16.24 -22.44 16.97
C ARG A 282 17.47 -22.00 16.17
N ARG A 283 18.11 -20.91 16.59
CA ARG A 283 19.30 -20.35 15.92
C ARG A 283 20.37 -21.39 15.60
N ASP A 284 20.55 -22.36 16.51
CA ASP A 284 21.51 -23.47 16.38
C ASP A 284 21.09 -24.54 15.34
N LEU A 285 19.80 -24.57 14.94
CA LEU A 285 19.24 -25.46 13.90
C LEU A 285 18.99 -24.73 12.58
N ALA A 286 19.02 -23.41 12.58
CA ALA A 286 18.86 -22.58 11.39
C ALA A 286 20.05 -22.73 10.44
N ASP A 287 21.25 -22.95 10.97
CA ASP A 287 22.48 -23.18 10.18
C ASP A 287 22.45 -24.53 9.42
N THR A 288 21.53 -25.43 9.76
CA THR A 288 21.34 -26.73 9.09
C THR A 288 20.10 -26.78 8.20
N GLY A 289 19.27 -25.74 8.22
CA GLY A 289 18.06 -25.64 7.40
C GLY A 289 18.37 -25.08 6.02
N VAL A 290 17.71 -25.60 4.98
CA VAL A 290 17.84 -25.12 3.60
C VAL A 290 16.85 -23.95 3.39
N PRO A 291 17.31 -22.75 2.97
CA PRO A 291 16.41 -21.66 2.62
C PRO A 291 15.61 -22.01 1.36
N GLU A 292 14.30 -21.78 1.37
CA GLU A 292 13.42 -22.11 0.25
C GLU A 292 12.99 -20.84 -0.50
N PRO A 293 13.43 -20.65 -1.76
CA PRO A 293 12.99 -19.55 -2.60
C PRO A 293 11.56 -19.77 -3.09
N LYS A 294 10.71 -18.77 -2.94
CA LYS A 294 9.34 -18.74 -3.44
C LYS A 294 9.24 -17.75 -4.59
N PRO A 295 9.03 -18.19 -5.82
CA PRO A 295 8.87 -17.30 -6.97
C PRO A 295 7.71 -16.33 -6.79
N GLY A 296 7.83 -15.14 -7.40
CA GLY A 296 6.80 -14.11 -7.35
C GLY A 296 6.08 -13.92 -8.69
N LEU A 297 5.23 -12.89 -8.76
CA LEU A 297 4.40 -12.57 -9.92
C LEU A 297 5.20 -12.39 -11.23
N VAL A 298 6.45 -11.92 -11.16
CA VAL A 298 7.32 -11.81 -12.36
C VAL A 298 7.63 -13.17 -12.98
N THR A 299 7.73 -14.21 -12.15
CA THR A 299 7.93 -15.59 -12.63
C THR A 299 6.62 -16.20 -13.13
N ASP A 300 5.51 -15.91 -12.44
CA ASP A 300 4.18 -16.36 -12.87
C ASP A 300 3.80 -15.77 -14.24
N ALA A 301 4.29 -14.56 -14.55
CA ALA A 301 4.09 -13.89 -15.84
C ALA A 301 5.02 -14.41 -16.96
N HIS A 302 5.94 -15.34 -16.68
CA HIS A 302 6.91 -15.82 -17.66
C HIS A 302 6.23 -16.34 -18.95
N GLY A 303 6.70 -15.88 -20.10
CA GLY A 303 6.11 -16.21 -21.41
C GLY A 303 4.80 -15.47 -21.74
N GLY A 304 4.36 -14.56 -20.88
CA GLY A 304 3.10 -13.82 -21.03
C GLY A 304 3.22 -12.33 -20.74
N ILE A 305 2.21 -11.78 -20.05
CA ILE A 305 2.12 -10.38 -19.69
C ILE A 305 2.03 -10.22 -18.18
N LEU A 306 2.86 -9.34 -17.63
CA LEU A 306 2.69 -8.76 -16.31
C LEU A 306 2.00 -7.39 -16.46
N PHE A 307 0.75 -7.30 -16.00
CA PHE A 307 -0.01 -6.07 -15.99
C PHE A 307 0.02 -5.46 -14.59
N ILE A 308 0.52 -4.23 -14.48
CA ILE A 308 0.55 -3.47 -13.22
C ILE A 308 -0.38 -2.27 -13.37
N ASP A 309 -1.53 -2.33 -12.69
CA ASP A 309 -2.42 -1.16 -12.61
C ASP A 309 -1.83 -0.14 -11.64
N GLU A 310 -2.05 1.13 -11.90
CA GLU A 310 -1.48 2.27 -11.15
C GLU A 310 0.04 2.12 -10.89
N ILE A 311 0.82 1.80 -11.92
CA ILE A 311 2.28 1.64 -11.84
C ILE A 311 2.99 2.90 -11.30
N GLY A 312 2.39 4.08 -11.50
CA GLY A 312 2.89 5.35 -10.96
C GLY A 312 2.78 5.50 -9.44
N GLU A 313 2.00 4.63 -8.78
CA GLU A 313 1.89 4.57 -7.31
C GLU A 313 2.93 3.64 -6.68
N MET A 314 3.58 2.83 -7.49
CA MET A 314 4.55 1.85 -7.01
C MET A 314 5.81 2.53 -6.49
N ASP A 315 6.34 2.04 -5.37
CA ASP A 315 7.59 2.54 -4.77
C ASP A 315 8.74 2.55 -5.79
N THR A 316 9.54 3.61 -5.78
CA THR A 316 10.67 3.79 -6.71
C THR A 316 11.70 2.67 -6.60
N THR A 317 11.89 2.09 -5.41
CA THR A 317 12.81 0.96 -5.20
C THR A 317 12.31 -0.29 -5.92
N LEU A 318 10.99 -0.54 -5.89
CA LEU A 318 10.39 -1.65 -6.64
C LEU A 318 10.44 -1.41 -8.14
N GLN A 319 10.23 -0.18 -8.61
CA GLN A 319 10.40 0.16 -10.02
C GLN A 319 11.84 -0.11 -10.49
N ASN A 320 12.86 0.21 -9.68
CA ASN A 320 14.27 -0.09 -10.00
C ASN A 320 14.58 -1.59 -10.01
N LYS A 321 14.01 -2.35 -9.08
CA LYS A 321 14.17 -3.81 -9.05
C LYS A 321 13.48 -4.48 -10.25
N LEU A 322 12.27 -4.01 -10.59
CA LEU A 322 11.56 -4.47 -11.79
C LEU A 322 12.38 -4.20 -13.06
N LEU A 323 13.03 -3.03 -13.15
CA LEU A 323 13.91 -2.69 -14.25
C LEU A 323 15.02 -3.73 -14.45
N LYS A 324 15.67 -4.17 -13.34
CA LYS A 324 16.69 -5.20 -13.38
C LYS A 324 16.14 -6.54 -13.90
N VAL A 325 14.93 -6.92 -13.46
CA VAL A 325 14.29 -8.17 -13.96
C VAL A 325 14.00 -8.08 -15.46
N LEU A 326 13.56 -6.90 -15.96
CA LEU A 326 13.31 -6.70 -17.40
C LEU A 326 14.59 -6.81 -18.24
N GLU A 327 15.75 -6.42 -17.70
CA GLU A 327 17.05 -6.53 -18.37
C GLU A 327 17.59 -7.95 -18.33
N ASP A 328 17.59 -8.58 -17.16
CA ASP A 328 18.18 -9.90 -16.93
C ASP A 328 17.24 -11.05 -17.38
N LYS A 329 15.93 -10.77 -17.51
CA LYS A 329 14.84 -11.74 -17.75
C LYS A 329 14.81 -12.86 -16.71
N ARG A 330 15.31 -12.58 -15.51
CA ARG A 330 15.38 -13.46 -14.36
C ARG A 330 15.17 -12.70 -13.05
N ALA A 331 14.54 -13.37 -12.08
CA ALA A 331 14.44 -12.91 -10.71
C ALA A 331 15.45 -13.66 -9.85
N PHE A 332 16.38 -12.93 -9.23
CA PHE A 332 17.41 -13.51 -8.37
C PHE A 332 16.97 -13.47 -6.91
N PHE A 333 17.36 -14.50 -6.18
CA PHE A 333 17.11 -14.65 -4.76
C PHE A 333 18.41 -14.51 -3.98
N GLU A 334 18.37 -13.89 -2.82
CA GLU A 334 19.52 -13.73 -1.92
C GLU A 334 19.11 -14.21 -0.52
N SER A 335 19.94 -15.05 0.08
CA SER A 335 19.80 -15.48 1.48
C SER A 335 21.17 -15.61 2.11
N ALA A 336 21.31 -15.12 3.34
CA ALA A 336 22.54 -15.30 4.14
C ALA A 336 22.74 -16.75 4.60
N TYR A 337 21.73 -17.60 4.48
CA TYR A 337 21.74 -19.00 4.90
C TYR A 337 21.94 -19.97 3.73
N TYR A 338 22.08 -19.48 2.51
CA TYR A 338 22.36 -20.31 1.35
C TYR A 338 23.86 -20.61 1.24
N ASP A 339 24.22 -21.89 1.33
CA ASP A 339 25.58 -22.38 1.05
C ASP A 339 25.59 -23.21 -0.25
N PRO A 340 26.26 -22.73 -1.32
CA PRO A 340 26.34 -23.46 -2.58
C PRO A 340 27.11 -24.78 -2.48
N THR A 341 27.90 -24.96 -1.40
CA THR A 341 28.72 -26.17 -1.20
C THR A 341 27.99 -27.27 -0.41
N ASP A 342 26.83 -26.97 0.17
CA ASP A 342 26.04 -27.95 0.90
C ASP A 342 25.36 -28.95 -0.05
N GLU A 343 25.79 -30.21 0.02
CA GLU A 343 25.22 -31.30 -0.80
C GLU A 343 23.75 -31.60 -0.46
N LYS A 344 23.26 -31.19 0.70
CA LYS A 344 21.87 -31.40 1.13
C LYS A 344 20.89 -30.48 0.40
N VAL A 345 21.36 -29.38 -0.21
CA VAL A 345 20.50 -28.45 -0.95
C VAL A 345 19.95 -29.12 -2.20
N PRO A 346 18.62 -29.22 -2.38
CA PRO A 346 18.00 -29.78 -3.57
C PRO A 346 18.44 -29.06 -4.84
N ALA A 347 18.61 -29.81 -5.93
CA ALA A 347 19.12 -29.24 -7.19
C ALA A 347 18.27 -28.10 -7.75
N TYR A 348 16.94 -28.13 -7.55
CA TYR A 348 16.05 -27.04 -8.00
C TYR A 348 16.25 -25.75 -7.19
N ILE A 349 16.52 -25.85 -5.88
CA ILE A 349 16.82 -24.69 -5.01
C ILE A 349 18.15 -24.08 -5.41
N ARG A 350 19.19 -24.92 -5.62
CA ARG A 350 20.51 -24.47 -6.10
C ARG A 350 20.37 -23.71 -7.41
N LYS A 351 19.61 -24.25 -8.36
CA LYS A 351 19.33 -23.57 -9.63
C LYS A 351 18.65 -22.21 -9.46
N LEU A 352 17.71 -22.07 -8.53
CA LEU A 352 17.02 -20.80 -8.27
C LEU A 352 17.94 -19.74 -7.66
N PHE A 353 18.90 -20.13 -6.80
CA PHE A 353 19.88 -19.20 -6.25
C PHE A 353 20.98 -18.83 -7.25
N GLU A 354 21.48 -19.78 -8.02
CA GLU A 354 22.59 -19.56 -8.96
C GLU A 354 22.15 -18.91 -10.27
N GLU A 355 21.07 -19.41 -10.87
CA GLU A 355 20.59 -18.93 -12.16
C GLU A 355 19.43 -17.93 -12.05
N GLY A 356 18.75 -17.85 -10.91
CA GLY A 356 17.51 -17.09 -10.74
C GLY A 356 16.29 -17.79 -11.34
N ALA A 357 15.09 -17.36 -10.95
CA ALA A 357 13.84 -17.82 -11.55
C ALA A 357 13.61 -17.16 -12.92
N PRO A 358 13.11 -17.88 -13.92
CA PRO A 358 12.82 -17.32 -15.24
C PRO A 358 11.71 -16.26 -15.15
N ALA A 359 11.93 -15.10 -15.78
CA ALA A 359 11.02 -13.95 -15.75
C ALA A 359 11.08 -13.17 -17.08
N ASP A 360 10.97 -13.87 -18.22
CA ASP A 360 10.86 -13.24 -19.54
C ASP A 360 9.39 -12.99 -19.87
N PHE A 361 8.93 -11.76 -19.73
CA PHE A 361 7.55 -11.35 -19.91
C PHE A 361 7.48 -9.95 -20.54
N VAL A 362 6.31 -9.57 -21.05
CA VAL A 362 6.03 -8.20 -21.46
C VAL A 362 5.37 -7.44 -20.32
N LEU A 363 6.00 -6.36 -19.89
CA LEU A 363 5.42 -5.44 -18.91
C LEU A 363 4.39 -4.54 -19.59
N ILE A 364 3.20 -4.44 -19.01
CA ILE A 364 2.21 -3.41 -19.32
C ILE A 364 1.87 -2.69 -18.02
N GLY A 365 2.35 -1.47 -17.86
CA GLY A 365 1.94 -0.59 -16.76
C GLY A 365 0.75 0.26 -17.18
N ALA A 366 -0.23 0.45 -16.31
CA ALA A 366 -1.28 1.44 -16.49
C ALA A 366 -1.20 2.49 -15.39
N THR A 367 -1.52 3.73 -15.70
CA THR A 367 -1.56 4.81 -14.70
C THR A 367 -2.60 5.87 -15.06
N THR A 368 -3.13 6.51 -14.02
CA THR A 368 -3.96 7.71 -14.11
C THR A 368 -3.17 8.98 -13.80
N ARG A 369 -1.90 8.85 -13.41
CA ARG A 369 -0.98 9.97 -13.12
C ARG A 369 -0.15 10.37 -14.32
N ASP A 370 0.42 11.59 -14.22
CA ASP A 370 1.36 12.10 -15.21
C ASP A 370 2.61 11.22 -15.35
N ALA A 371 3.22 11.28 -16.51
CA ALA A 371 4.42 10.54 -16.85
C ALA A 371 5.61 10.80 -15.89
N SER A 372 5.61 11.92 -15.17
CA SER A 372 6.61 12.25 -14.15
C SER A 372 6.57 11.37 -12.90
N SER A 373 5.46 10.67 -12.65
CA SER A 373 5.31 9.74 -11.52
C SER A 373 6.04 8.42 -11.73
N ILE A 374 6.48 8.12 -12.95
CA ILE A 374 7.18 6.88 -13.29
C ILE A 374 8.66 7.16 -13.46
N ASN A 375 9.50 6.25 -12.95
CA ASN A 375 10.95 6.35 -13.08
C ASN A 375 11.36 6.54 -14.55
N PRO A 376 12.14 7.58 -14.89
CA PRO A 376 12.59 7.86 -16.26
C PRO A 376 13.31 6.68 -16.94
N ALA A 377 14.05 5.88 -16.17
CA ALA A 377 14.74 4.70 -16.69
C ALA A 377 13.76 3.60 -17.12
N LEU A 378 12.65 3.41 -16.38
CA LEU A 378 11.59 2.48 -16.75
C LEU A 378 10.82 2.99 -17.99
N ARG A 379 10.49 4.29 -18.01
CA ARG A 379 9.81 4.92 -19.15
C ARG A 379 10.60 4.79 -20.45
N SER A 380 11.92 5.00 -20.41
CA SER A 380 12.77 4.92 -21.61
C SER A 380 12.81 3.55 -22.27
N ARG A 381 12.40 2.48 -21.55
CA ARG A 381 12.32 1.10 -22.04
C ARG A 381 10.93 0.68 -22.47
N CYS A 382 9.94 1.52 -22.21
CA CYS A 382 8.54 1.26 -22.52
C CYS A 382 8.06 2.17 -23.65
N ALA A 383 7.21 1.65 -24.52
CA ALA A 383 6.48 2.49 -25.45
C ALA A 383 5.22 3.05 -24.75
N GLU A 384 4.94 4.30 -24.98
CA GLU A 384 3.82 5.00 -24.35
C GLU A 384 2.58 4.95 -25.26
N ILE A 385 1.43 4.65 -24.66
CA ILE A 385 0.12 4.66 -25.33
C ILE A 385 -0.85 5.46 -24.47
N TYR A 386 -1.50 6.44 -25.08
CA TYR A 386 -2.46 7.31 -24.40
C TYR A 386 -3.89 6.87 -24.74
N PHE A 387 -4.67 6.63 -23.70
CA PHE A 387 -6.11 6.39 -23.76
C PHE A 387 -6.83 7.72 -23.61
N GLU A 388 -7.71 7.99 -24.54
CA GLU A 388 -8.43 9.26 -24.56
C GLU A 388 -9.58 9.26 -23.52
N PRO A 389 -9.95 10.43 -22.97
CA PRO A 389 -11.17 10.56 -22.18
C PRO A 389 -12.40 10.18 -23.01
N LEU A 390 -13.44 9.63 -22.39
CA LEU A 390 -14.65 9.24 -23.09
C LEU A 390 -15.57 10.45 -23.35
N THR A 391 -16.10 10.57 -24.56
CA THR A 391 -17.09 11.60 -24.87
C THR A 391 -18.49 11.23 -24.36
N PRO A 392 -19.40 12.17 -24.20
CA PRO A 392 -20.79 11.85 -23.87
C PRO A 392 -21.41 10.81 -24.82
N GLU A 393 -21.09 10.87 -26.13
CA GLU A 393 -21.55 9.91 -27.13
C GLU A 393 -20.96 8.52 -26.88
N HIS A 394 -19.68 8.44 -26.46
CA HIS A 394 -19.05 7.18 -26.09
C HIS A 394 -19.73 6.58 -24.85
N ILE A 395 -20.03 7.39 -23.82
CA ILE A 395 -20.75 6.96 -22.61
C ILE A 395 -22.16 6.43 -23.00
N GLN A 396 -22.91 7.16 -23.87
CA GLN A 396 -24.22 6.70 -24.34
C GLN A 396 -24.12 5.35 -25.06
N THR A 397 -23.10 5.18 -25.90
CA THR A 397 -22.85 3.91 -26.59
C THR A 397 -22.57 2.78 -25.62
N ILE A 398 -21.71 3.02 -24.59
CA ILE A 398 -21.40 2.05 -23.55
C ILE A 398 -22.66 1.66 -22.78
N VAL A 399 -23.49 2.65 -22.40
CA VAL A 399 -24.74 2.42 -21.66
C VAL A 399 -25.72 1.59 -22.51
N ASN A 400 -25.91 1.95 -23.80
CA ASN A 400 -26.81 1.22 -24.71
C ASN A 400 -26.34 -0.25 -24.90
N ASN A 401 -25.05 -0.48 -25.09
CA ASN A 401 -24.50 -1.83 -25.19
C ASN A 401 -24.72 -2.63 -23.90
N ALA A 402 -24.60 -1.98 -22.74
CA ALA A 402 -24.82 -2.60 -21.44
C ALA A 402 -26.29 -2.97 -21.21
N VAL A 403 -27.23 -2.10 -21.60
CA VAL A 403 -28.68 -2.35 -21.52
C VAL A 403 -29.07 -3.57 -22.33
N GLN A 404 -28.51 -3.71 -23.55
CA GLN A 404 -28.74 -4.90 -24.39
C GLN A 404 -28.28 -6.19 -23.71
N ARG A 405 -27.14 -6.16 -23.01
CA ARG A 405 -26.62 -7.33 -22.25
C ARG A 405 -27.46 -7.66 -21.03
N LEU A 406 -28.15 -6.67 -20.45
CA LEU A 406 -29.10 -6.86 -19.34
C LEU A 406 -30.48 -7.35 -19.80
N ASN A 407 -30.73 -7.44 -21.14
CA ASN A 407 -32.05 -7.68 -21.69
C ASN A 407 -33.12 -6.71 -21.15
N ALA A 408 -32.73 -5.46 -20.91
CA ALA A 408 -33.59 -4.38 -20.43
C ALA A 408 -33.92 -3.39 -21.56
N GLN A 409 -34.87 -2.50 -21.28
CA GLN A 409 -35.19 -1.37 -22.14
C GLN A 409 -34.77 -0.06 -21.47
N LEU A 410 -34.40 0.92 -22.28
CA LEU A 410 -33.98 2.24 -21.81
C LEU A 410 -34.93 3.31 -22.41
N ALA A 411 -35.46 4.17 -21.55
CA ALA A 411 -36.29 5.29 -21.99
C ALA A 411 -35.48 6.30 -22.82
N GLU A 412 -36.15 6.97 -23.76
CA GLU A 412 -35.53 7.98 -24.62
C GLU A 412 -34.83 9.08 -23.81
N GLY A 413 -33.58 9.36 -24.14
CA GLY A 413 -32.73 10.35 -23.47
C GLY A 413 -32.17 9.91 -22.11
N ALA A 414 -32.42 8.69 -21.62
CA ALA A 414 -31.85 8.21 -20.35
C ALA A 414 -30.34 7.96 -20.46
N ALA A 415 -29.84 7.43 -21.59
CA ALA A 415 -28.39 7.31 -21.81
C ALA A 415 -27.70 8.67 -21.87
N ALA A 416 -28.32 9.67 -22.47
CA ALA A 416 -27.81 11.04 -22.48
C ALA A 416 -27.74 11.62 -21.08
N LEU A 417 -28.76 11.38 -20.25
CA LEU A 417 -28.78 11.83 -18.86
C LEU A 417 -27.63 11.18 -18.04
N ILE A 418 -27.33 9.87 -18.18
CA ILE A 418 -26.19 9.24 -17.54
C ILE A 418 -24.88 9.92 -17.96
N SER A 419 -24.74 10.28 -19.25
CA SER A 419 -23.53 10.93 -19.75
C SER A 419 -23.33 12.35 -19.21
N GLU A 420 -24.35 12.99 -18.64
CA GLU A 420 -24.20 14.26 -17.91
C GLU A 420 -23.53 14.09 -16.54
N TYR A 421 -23.71 12.94 -15.89
CA TYR A 421 -23.16 12.68 -14.55
C TYR A 421 -21.75 12.09 -14.54
N THR A 422 -21.26 11.57 -15.66
CA THR A 422 -19.94 10.96 -15.69
C THR A 422 -19.32 10.87 -17.08
N ILE A 423 -17.99 10.94 -17.12
CA ILE A 423 -17.14 10.68 -18.30
C ILE A 423 -16.40 9.34 -18.16
N GLU A 424 -16.63 8.59 -17.09
CA GLU A 424 -16.00 7.31 -16.79
C GLU A 424 -16.94 6.16 -17.15
N GLY A 425 -16.52 5.25 -18.04
CA GLY A 425 -17.33 4.10 -18.44
C GLY A 425 -17.75 3.21 -17.27
N ARG A 426 -16.84 2.98 -16.28
CA ARG A 426 -17.14 2.19 -15.08
C ARG A 426 -18.25 2.84 -14.25
N LYS A 427 -18.17 4.15 -14.03
CA LYS A 427 -19.16 4.89 -13.26
C LYS A 427 -20.52 4.95 -13.98
N ALA A 428 -20.52 5.07 -15.31
CA ALA A 428 -21.74 5.01 -16.12
C ALA A 428 -22.45 3.65 -15.97
N ILE A 429 -21.67 2.56 -15.98
CA ILE A 429 -22.21 1.21 -15.75
C ILE A 429 -22.76 1.05 -14.33
N ASN A 430 -22.10 1.63 -13.30
CA ASN A 430 -22.62 1.60 -11.94
C ASN A 430 -23.97 2.33 -11.84
N ILE A 431 -24.08 3.55 -12.40
CA ILE A 431 -25.34 4.30 -12.42
C ILE A 431 -26.44 3.50 -13.13
N LEU A 432 -26.10 2.87 -14.26
CA LEU A 432 -27.03 2.01 -14.98
C LEU A 432 -27.47 0.81 -14.16
N ALA A 433 -26.55 0.13 -13.47
CA ALA A 433 -26.83 -1.04 -12.64
C ALA A 433 -27.75 -0.71 -11.45
N ASP A 434 -27.50 0.43 -10.81
CA ASP A 434 -28.36 0.92 -9.73
C ASP A 434 -29.77 1.28 -10.24
N ALA A 435 -29.86 1.96 -11.38
CA ALA A 435 -31.13 2.30 -12.03
C ALA A 435 -31.88 1.04 -12.50
N TYR A 436 -31.18 0.03 -13.01
CA TYR A 436 -31.72 -1.27 -13.35
C TYR A 436 -32.35 -1.97 -12.13
N SER A 437 -31.66 -1.94 -10.99
CA SER A 437 -32.16 -2.55 -9.76
C SER A 437 -33.45 -1.88 -9.28
N LEU A 438 -33.54 -0.53 -9.37
CA LEU A 438 -34.76 0.21 -9.04
C LEU A 438 -35.92 -0.09 -10.03
N ALA A 439 -35.60 -0.26 -11.31
CA ALA A 439 -36.59 -0.59 -12.31
C ALA A 439 -37.11 -2.03 -12.17
N LEU A 440 -36.24 -2.98 -11.75
CA LEU A 440 -36.59 -4.38 -11.51
C LEU A 440 -37.56 -4.55 -10.34
N GLU A 441 -37.44 -3.73 -9.29
CA GLU A 441 -38.41 -3.74 -8.17
C GLU A 441 -39.83 -3.35 -8.59
N ARG A 442 -39.94 -2.60 -9.71
CA ARG A 442 -41.22 -2.06 -10.18
C ARG A 442 -41.94 -2.99 -11.16
N ASP A 443 -41.18 -3.63 -12.07
CA ASP A 443 -41.75 -4.50 -13.09
C ASP A 443 -40.72 -5.53 -13.56
N GLU A 444 -41.18 -6.77 -13.89
CA GLU A 444 -40.35 -7.82 -14.47
C GLU A 444 -39.84 -7.46 -15.88
N GLN A 445 -40.61 -6.68 -16.65
CA GLN A 445 -40.16 -6.07 -17.90
C GLN A 445 -39.42 -4.76 -17.56
N VAL A 446 -38.13 -4.84 -17.40
CA VAL A 446 -37.31 -3.74 -16.90
C VAL A 446 -37.20 -2.61 -17.95
N LEU A 447 -37.95 -1.53 -17.71
CA LEU A 447 -37.78 -0.25 -18.41
C LEU A 447 -37.12 0.76 -17.49
N ILE A 448 -35.88 1.11 -17.78
CA ILE A 448 -35.11 2.11 -17.02
C ILE A 448 -35.50 3.52 -17.49
N THR A 449 -36.06 4.31 -16.56
CA THR A 449 -36.56 5.65 -16.85
C THR A 449 -35.58 6.74 -16.40
N LYS A 450 -35.80 7.99 -16.80
CA LYS A 450 -35.02 9.15 -16.31
C LYS A 450 -35.21 9.37 -14.83
N GLU A 451 -36.39 9.09 -14.27
CA GLU A 451 -36.70 9.18 -12.86
C GLU A 451 -35.87 8.21 -12.03
N ASP A 452 -35.62 6.99 -12.54
CA ASP A 452 -34.75 6.02 -11.86
C ASP A 452 -33.32 6.55 -11.77
N ILE A 453 -32.81 7.16 -12.86
CA ILE A 453 -31.47 7.76 -12.90
C ILE A 453 -31.39 8.97 -11.94
N TYR A 454 -32.41 9.83 -11.90
CA TYR A 454 -32.45 10.95 -10.95
C TYR A 454 -32.45 10.46 -9.49
N LYS A 455 -33.20 9.40 -9.17
CA LYS A 455 -33.18 8.77 -7.83
C LYS A 455 -31.80 8.27 -7.47
N VAL A 456 -31.14 7.54 -8.39
CA VAL A 456 -29.75 7.09 -8.20
C VAL A 456 -28.82 8.29 -7.98
N ALA A 457 -28.94 9.33 -8.81
CA ALA A 457 -28.12 10.53 -8.66
C ALA A 457 -28.32 11.23 -7.32
N GLN A 458 -29.54 11.29 -6.81
CA GLN A 458 -29.85 11.87 -5.49
C GLN A 458 -29.28 11.03 -4.34
N VAL A 459 -29.49 9.71 -4.36
CA VAL A 459 -29.01 8.80 -3.31
C VAL A 459 -27.48 8.79 -3.28
N SER A 460 -26.84 8.76 -4.44
CA SER A 460 -25.39 8.76 -4.58
C SER A 460 -24.77 10.16 -4.51
N ARG A 461 -25.57 11.20 -4.32
CA ARG A 461 -25.16 12.63 -4.27
C ARG A 461 -24.31 13.01 -5.49
N LEU A 462 -24.69 12.53 -6.67
CA LEU A 462 -24.01 12.87 -7.89
C LEU A 462 -24.41 14.29 -8.32
N SER A 463 -23.43 15.08 -8.70
CA SER A 463 -23.65 16.35 -9.39
C SER A 463 -23.33 16.17 -10.88
N PRO A 464 -24.02 16.86 -11.79
CA PRO A 464 -23.69 16.83 -13.20
C PRO A 464 -22.21 17.19 -13.42
N TYR A 465 -21.49 16.31 -14.08
CA TYR A 465 -20.08 16.52 -14.42
C TYR A 465 -19.93 17.40 -15.66
N VAL A 466 -20.83 17.19 -16.62
CA VAL A 466 -20.86 17.94 -17.87
C VAL A 466 -21.92 19.03 -17.74
N THR A 467 -21.47 20.26 -17.51
CA THR A 467 -22.35 21.43 -17.53
C THR A 467 -22.11 22.17 -18.81
N LYS A 468 -23.16 22.27 -19.66
CA LYS A 468 -23.11 23.07 -20.88
C LYS A 468 -22.94 24.53 -20.49
N LYS A 469 -21.78 25.11 -20.79
CA LYS A 469 -21.44 26.51 -20.49
C LYS A 469 -21.61 27.42 -21.71
N ALA A 470 -21.47 26.87 -22.90
CA ALA A 470 -21.60 27.62 -24.13
C ALA A 470 -23.00 28.23 -24.30
N SER A 471 -23.04 29.46 -24.79
CA SER A 471 -24.24 30.21 -25.07
C SER A 471 -24.09 31.00 -26.39
N ASP A 472 -25.20 31.22 -27.08
CA ASP A 472 -25.21 32.06 -28.28
C ASP A 472 -25.21 33.56 -27.97
N LYS A 473 -25.36 33.94 -26.67
CA LYS A 473 -25.37 35.33 -26.23
C LYS A 473 -23.98 35.81 -25.93
N CYS A 474 -23.52 36.86 -26.62
CA CYS A 474 -22.26 37.51 -26.30
C CYS A 474 -22.32 38.25 -24.94
N GLN A 475 -21.23 38.31 -24.21
CA GLN A 475 -21.16 38.98 -22.90
C GLN A 475 -19.88 39.84 -22.80
N VAL A 476 -20.03 41.00 -22.14
CA VAL A 476 -18.90 41.90 -21.88
C VAL A 476 -18.12 41.39 -20.66
N GLY A 477 -16.79 41.36 -20.78
CA GLY A 477 -15.91 40.99 -19.69
C GLY A 477 -15.91 39.53 -19.28
N HIS A 478 -16.61 38.65 -19.98
CA HIS A 478 -16.72 37.23 -19.68
C HIS A 478 -16.08 36.37 -20.77
N VAL A 479 -15.11 35.48 -20.35
CA VAL A 479 -14.32 34.64 -21.27
C VAL A 479 -14.21 33.23 -20.72
N PHE A 480 -14.25 32.25 -21.60
CA PHE A 480 -13.91 30.87 -21.28
C PHE A 480 -12.43 30.61 -21.54
N GLY A 481 -11.67 30.46 -20.44
CA GLY A 481 -10.31 29.93 -20.43
C GLY A 481 -10.31 28.41 -20.31
N LEU A 482 -9.13 27.79 -20.45
CA LEU A 482 -8.99 26.34 -20.37
C LEU A 482 -7.88 25.93 -19.38
N GLY A 483 -8.21 25.00 -18.51
CA GLY A 483 -7.30 24.36 -17.57
C GLY A 483 -7.15 22.86 -17.83
N VAL A 484 -6.13 22.25 -17.22
CA VAL A 484 -5.92 20.81 -17.24
C VAL A 484 -5.62 20.34 -15.82
N ALA A 485 -6.24 19.24 -15.42
CA ALA A 485 -5.93 18.52 -14.20
C ALA A 485 -5.69 17.04 -14.57
N GLY A 486 -4.42 16.61 -14.54
CA GLY A 486 -4.01 15.30 -15.06
C GLY A 486 -4.34 15.17 -16.55
N TYR A 487 -5.15 14.18 -16.91
CA TYR A 487 -5.61 13.94 -18.30
C TYR A 487 -6.99 14.53 -18.60
N LEU A 488 -7.49 15.40 -17.76
CA LEU A 488 -8.83 15.99 -17.91
C LEU A 488 -8.72 17.50 -18.14
N GLY A 489 -9.26 17.95 -19.25
CA GLY A 489 -9.43 19.37 -19.53
C GLY A 489 -10.71 19.91 -18.89
N SER A 490 -10.68 21.17 -18.50
CA SER A 490 -11.83 21.88 -17.93
C SER A 490 -11.95 23.28 -18.50
N VAL A 491 -13.19 23.77 -18.60
CA VAL A 491 -13.47 25.16 -18.95
C VAL A 491 -13.51 26.00 -17.68
N ILE A 492 -12.75 27.06 -17.67
CA ILE A 492 -12.61 28.02 -16.59
C ILE A 492 -13.31 29.31 -17.02
N GLU A 493 -14.22 29.82 -16.21
CA GLU A 493 -14.89 31.09 -16.46
C GLU A 493 -14.11 32.22 -15.82
N ILE A 494 -13.75 33.21 -16.63
CA ILE A 494 -13.01 34.40 -16.21
C ILE A 494 -13.87 35.61 -16.48
N GLU A 495 -14.15 36.36 -15.42
CA GLU A 495 -14.91 37.62 -15.48
C GLU A 495 -14.02 38.80 -15.16
N SER A 496 -14.22 39.89 -15.84
CA SER A 496 -13.58 41.17 -15.56
C SER A 496 -14.61 42.32 -15.63
N ILE A 497 -14.58 43.20 -14.65
CA ILE A 497 -15.37 44.43 -14.64
C ILE A 497 -14.39 45.59 -14.45
N ALA A 498 -14.58 46.63 -15.27
CA ALA A 498 -13.78 47.85 -15.25
C ALA A 498 -14.66 49.06 -14.88
N PHE A 499 -14.28 49.78 -13.85
CA PHE A 499 -14.86 51.07 -13.50
C PHE A 499 -13.81 52.16 -13.69
N PRO A 500 -14.17 53.36 -14.20
CA PRO A 500 -13.22 54.45 -14.24
C PRO A 500 -12.66 54.76 -12.85
N ALA A 501 -11.34 54.87 -12.73
CA ALA A 501 -10.70 55.18 -11.46
C ALA A 501 -11.10 56.60 -10.99
N HIS A 502 -11.19 56.80 -9.68
CA HIS A 502 -11.53 58.09 -9.11
C HIS A 502 -10.50 59.18 -9.48
N GLU A 503 -9.23 58.80 -9.58
CA GLU A 503 -8.15 59.62 -10.10
C GLU A 503 -7.39 58.87 -11.19
N LYS A 504 -7.17 59.51 -12.34
CA LYS A 504 -6.48 58.92 -13.48
C LYS A 504 -5.06 58.46 -13.08
N GLY A 505 -4.70 57.23 -13.43
CA GLY A 505 -3.45 56.61 -13.07
C GLY A 505 -3.34 56.03 -11.66
N LYS A 506 -4.43 56.11 -10.83
CA LYS A 506 -4.46 55.53 -9.48
C LYS A 506 -5.47 54.39 -9.31
N GLY A 507 -5.96 53.85 -10.38
CA GLY A 507 -6.86 52.67 -10.36
C GLY A 507 -6.19 51.44 -9.76
N THR A 508 -6.98 50.59 -9.20
CA THR A 508 -6.53 49.35 -8.55
C THR A 508 -6.94 48.14 -9.34
N VAL A 509 -6.03 47.13 -9.44
CA VAL A 509 -6.35 45.83 -10.01
C VAL A 509 -6.52 44.82 -8.89
N ARG A 510 -7.72 44.27 -8.76
CA ARG A 510 -8.06 43.24 -7.75
C ARG A 510 -8.30 41.92 -8.47
N PHE A 511 -7.59 40.91 -8.01
CA PHE A 511 -7.75 39.52 -8.45
C PHE A 511 -8.23 38.69 -7.25
N ASN A 512 -9.16 37.74 -7.46
CA ASN A 512 -9.61 36.88 -6.38
C ASN A 512 -8.46 36.00 -5.83
N GLU A 513 -8.53 35.60 -4.56
CA GLU A 513 -7.47 34.89 -3.84
C GLU A 513 -7.20 33.46 -4.37
N THR A 514 -8.12 32.89 -5.17
CA THR A 514 -8.01 31.56 -5.76
C THR A 514 -6.99 31.49 -6.89
N ALA A 515 -6.49 32.63 -7.39
CA ALA A 515 -5.48 32.67 -8.44
C ALA A 515 -4.07 32.53 -7.86
N GLY A 516 -3.30 31.56 -8.35
CA GLY A 516 -1.89 31.38 -8.02
C GLY A 516 -0.99 32.55 -8.50
N SER A 517 0.27 32.51 -8.12
CA SER A 517 1.23 33.58 -8.44
C SER A 517 1.40 33.80 -9.95
N MET A 518 1.46 32.74 -10.75
CA MET A 518 1.63 32.82 -12.20
C MET A 518 0.41 33.43 -12.92
N ALA A 519 -0.80 33.23 -12.40
CA ALA A 519 -1.99 33.88 -12.95
C ALA A 519 -1.97 35.39 -12.66
N LYS A 520 -1.44 35.80 -11.50
CA LYS A 520 -1.23 37.22 -11.16
C LYS A 520 -0.17 37.88 -12.02
N ASP A 521 0.93 37.16 -12.33
CA ASP A 521 1.95 37.62 -13.27
C ASP A 521 1.38 37.81 -14.68
N SER A 522 0.41 37.00 -15.07
CA SER A 522 -0.29 37.16 -16.36
C SER A 522 -1.05 38.48 -16.45
N VAL A 523 -1.57 39.02 -15.33
CA VAL A 523 -2.19 40.35 -15.29
C VAL A 523 -1.17 41.46 -15.53
N PHE A 524 0.03 41.33 -14.97
CA PHE A 524 1.12 42.26 -15.22
C PHE A 524 1.51 42.29 -16.71
N ASN A 525 1.62 41.11 -17.33
CA ASN A 525 1.88 41.00 -18.76
C ASN A 525 0.75 41.63 -19.59
N ALA A 526 -0.52 41.34 -19.18
CA ALA A 526 -1.72 41.87 -19.82
C ALA A 526 -1.74 43.41 -19.79
N ALA A 527 -1.34 44.04 -18.68
CA ALA A 527 -1.29 45.50 -18.56
C ALA A 527 -0.49 46.20 -19.69
N SER A 528 0.70 45.64 -19.99
CA SER A 528 1.54 46.13 -21.04
C SER A 528 0.92 45.98 -22.43
N VAL A 529 0.22 44.86 -22.65
CA VAL A 529 -0.42 44.54 -23.93
C VAL A 529 -1.71 45.38 -24.11
N VAL A 530 -2.50 45.58 -23.05
CA VAL A 530 -3.69 46.47 -23.06
C VAL A 530 -3.28 47.87 -23.54
N ARG A 531 -2.26 48.44 -22.91
CA ARG A 531 -1.77 49.80 -23.28
C ARG A 531 -1.32 49.87 -24.74
N LYS A 532 -0.69 48.81 -25.24
CA LYS A 532 -0.20 48.74 -26.62
C LYS A 532 -1.34 48.63 -27.62
N LEU A 533 -2.37 47.84 -27.35
CA LEU A 533 -3.47 47.53 -28.29
C LEU A 533 -4.59 48.57 -28.22
N THR A 534 -4.92 49.10 -27.06
CA THR A 534 -6.05 50.02 -26.87
C THR A 534 -5.63 51.47 -26.68
N GLY A 535 -4.35 51.72 -26.36
CA GLY A 535 -3.84 53.02 -25.96
C GLY A 535 -4.27 53.43 -24.53
N GLN A 536 -5.00 52.62 -23.81
CA GLN A 536 -5.53 52.87 -22.47
C GLN A 536 -4.62 52.25 -21.40
N ASP A 537 -4.47 52.92 -20.26
CA ASP A 537 -3.73 52.36 -19.14
C ASP A 537 -4.70 51.68 -18.17
N ILE A 538 -4.36 50.44 -17.75
CA ILE A 538 -5.20 49.69 -16.80
C ILE A 538 -5.35 50.43 -15.46
N HIS A 539 -4.37 51.28 -15.10
CA HIS A 539 -4.40 52.12 -13.90
C HIS A 539 -5.35 53.33 -14.00
N ASP A 540 -5.94 53.57 -15.16
CA ASP A 540 -7.05 54.51 -15.32
C ASP A 540 -8.41 53.90 -14.88
N TYR A 541 -8.41 52.61 -14.50
CA TYR A 541 -9.60 51.85 -14.11
C TYR A 541 -9.38 51.12 -12.80
N ASP A 542 -10.46 50.98 -12.02
CA ASP A 542 -10.58 49.97 -10.96
C ASP A 542 -11.07 48.67 -11.59
N LEU A 543 -10.14 47.72 -11.73
CA LEU A 543 -10.37 46.43 -12.38
C LEU A 543 -10.58 45.34 -11.34
N HIS A 544 -11.70 44.64 -11.45
CA HIS A 544 -11.96 43.43 -10.67
C HIS A 544 -11.95 42.23 -11.60
N ILE A 545 -11.05 41.28 -11.36
CA ILE A 545 -10.93 40.04 -12.15
C ILE A 545 -11.30 38.89 -11.24
N ASN A 546 -12.24 38.07 -11.68
CA ASN A 546 -12.72 36.92 -10.94
C ASN A 546 -12.61 35.66 -11.79
N VAL A 547 -12.16 34.58 -11.16
CA VAL A 547 -12.20 33.23 -11.75
C VAL A 547 -13.28 32.44 -11.04
N ILE A 548 -14.29 32.04 -11.79
CA ILE A 548 -15.46 31.32 -11.28
C ILE A 548 -15.12 29.81 -11.21
N GLY A 549 -15.58 29.15 -10.15
CA GLY A 549 -15.51 27.69 -10.01
C GLY A 549 -14.51 27.20 -8.96
N GLY A 550 -13.84 28.07 -8.22
CA GLY A 550 -13.04 27.72 -7.03
C GLY A 550 -11.78 26.87 -7.30
N GLY A 551 -11.44 26.65 -8.56
CA GLY A 551 -10.23 25.93 -8.94
C GLY A 551 -8.98 26.80 -8.75
N ASN A 552 -7.94 26.23 -8.15
CA ASN A 552 -6.64 26.90 -8.07
C ASN A 552 -6.01 26.92 -9.48
N ILE A 553 -5.94 28.11 -10.09
CA ILE A 553 -5.26 28.31 -11.37
C ILE A 553 -3.83 28.68 -11.09
N ASP A 554 -2.93 27.75 -11.31
CA ASP A 554 -1.49 27.97 -11.12
C ASP A 554 -0.73 27.67 -12.43
N GLY A 555 -0.96 28.48 -13.43
CA GLY A 555 -0.27 28.35 -14.70
C GLY A 555 -0.44 29.57 -15.60
N PRO A 556 0.52 29.87 -16.50
CA PRO A 556 0.49 31.02 -17.38
C PRO A 556 -0.53 30.87 -18.54
N SER A 557 -1.14 29.69 -18.70
CA SER A 557 -1.99 29.33 -19.85
C SER A 557 -3.34 30.08 -19.90
N ALA A 558 -3.77 30.71 -18.79
CA ALA A 558 -4.93 31.57 -18.73
C ALA A 558 -4.64 33.04 -19.14
N GLY A 559 -3.38 33.38 -19.42
CA GLY A 559 -2.95 34.74 -19.66
C GLY A 559 -3.69 35.42 -20.82
N THR A 560 -3.91 34.71 -21.92
CA THR A 560 -4.64 35.24 -23.07
C THR A 560 -6.14 35.44 -22.76
N ALA A 561 -6.74 34.55 -21.98
CA ALA A 561 -8.13 34.68 -21.55
C ALA A 561 -8.32 35.88 -20.59
N ILE A 562 -7.39 36.05 -19.62
CA ILE A 562 -7.38 37.20 -18.69
C ILE A 562 -7.24 38.51 -19.49
N LEU A 563 -6.30 38.58 -20.41
CA LEU A 563 -6.10 39.75 -21.27
C LEU A 563 -7.39 40.12 -22.03
N THR A 564 -8.02 39.11 -22.63
CA THR A 564 -9.24 39.31 -23.41
C THR A 564 -10.41 39.81 -22.54
N ALA A 565 -10.57 39.25 -21.33
CA ALA A 565 -11.59 39.70 -20.37
C ALA A 565 -11.36 41.17 -19.96
N ILE A 566 -10.12 41.56 -19.68
CA ILE A 566 -9.74 42.92 -19.32
C ILE A 566 -10.04 43.90 -20.50
N ILE A 567 -9.61 43.57 -21.72
CA ILE A 567 -9.83 44.44 -22.88
C ILE A 567 -11.33 44.59 -23.16
N SER A 568 -12.10 43.50 -23.08
CA SER A 568 -13.54 43.53 -23.25
C SER A 568 -14.20 44.46 -22.21
N ALA A 569 -13.83 44.33 -20.94
CA ALA A 569 -14.38 45.16 -19.86
C ALA A 569 -14.01 46.64 -20.01
N ILE A 570 -12.80 46.95 -20.45
CA ILE A 570 -12.35 48.36 -20.64
C ILE A 570 -12.99 48.98 -21.90
N THR A 571 -13.17 48.20 -22.97
CA THR A 571 -13.67 48.70 -24.27
C THR A 571 -15.17 48.53 -24.44
N ASP A 572 -15.86 47.92 -23.48
CA ASP A 572 -17.29 47.56 -23.48
C ASP A 572 -17.70 46.75 -24.71
N LYS A 573 -16.80 45.90 -25.23
CA LYS A 573 -17.04 45.02 -26.36
C LYS A 573 -17.39 43.62 -25.94
N ALA A 574 -18.50 43.10 -26.40
CA ALA A 574 -18.99 41.76 -26.05
C ALA A 574 -18.15 40.66 -26.68
N ILE A 575 -17.98 39.55 -25.93
CA ILE A 575 -17.22 38.37 -26.29
C ILE A 575 -18.18 37.22 -26.57
N ARG A 576 -17.88 36.46 -27.62
CA ARG A 576 -18.61 35.24 -27.99
C ARG A 576 -18.53 34.18 -26.92
N GLN A 577 -19.66 33.61 -26.51
CA GLN A 577 -19.76 32.60 -25.48
C GLN A 577 -19.83 31.16 -26.04
N ASP A 578 -19.64 30.98 -27.36
CA ASP A 578 -19.43 29.69 -28.02
C ASP A 578 -17.94 29.34 -28.19
N THR A 579 -17.05 30.21 -27.73
CA THR A 579 -15.62 30.17 -28.00
C THR A 579 -14.81 30.13 -26.70
N ALA A 580 -13.83 29.23 -26.63
CA ALA A 580 -12.84 29.20 -25.52
C ALA A 580 -11.44 29.52 -26.06
N ILE A 581 -10.56 30.02 -25.16
CA ILE A 581 -9.20 30.39 -25.49
C ILE A 581 -8.18 29.87 -24.49
N THR A 582 -7.01 29.47 -24.97
CA THR A 582 -5.86 29.16 -24.12
C THR A 582 -4.59 29.71 -24.76
N GLY A 583 -3.65 30.13 -23.95
CA GLY A 583 -2.35 30.64 -24.37
C GLY A 583 -1.67 31.45 -23.29
N GLU A 584 -0.37 31.37 -23.22
CA GLU A 584 0.44 32.29 -22.41
C GLU A 584 0.64 33.59 -23.18
N ILE A 585 0.55 34.72 -22.49
CA ILE A 585 0.72 36.04 -23.11
C ILE A 585 2.09 36.64 -22.78
N SER A 586 2.83 37.03 -23.80
CA SER A 586 4.09 37.72 -23.63
C SER A 586 3.88 39.26 -23.53
N LEU A 587 4.82 39.96 -22.90
CA LEU A 587 4.83 41.43 -22.83
C LEU A 587 4.71 42.14 -24.19
N GLN A 588 5.07 41.45 -25.26
CA GLN A 588 4.97 41.97 -26.62
C GLN A 588 3.62 41.72 -27.31
N GLY A 589 2.71 40.98 -26.61
CA GLY A 589 1.39 40.60 -27.16
C GLY A 589 1.44 39.36 -28.05
N LYS A 590 2.50 38.54 -27.97
CA LYS A 590 2.56 37.24 -28.64
C LYS A 590 1.89 36.16 -27.78
N VAL A 591 1.12 35.31 -28.41
CA VAL A 591 0.51 34.13 -27.78
C VAL A 591 1.50 32.98 -27.86
N ARG A 592 1.92 32.47 -26.69
CA ARG A 592 2.94 31.43 -26.55
C ARG A 592 2.32 30.06 -26.30
N PRO A 593 3.03 28.99 -26.71
CA PRO A 593 2.54 27.63 -26.58
C PRO A 593 2.33 27.24 -25.12
N VAL A 594 1.36 26.34 -24.89
CA VAL A 594 0.97 25.84 -23.59
C VAL A 594 0.87 24.31 -23.61
N GLY A 595 1.00 23.68 -22.44
CA GLY A 595 0.82 22.23 -22.31
C GLY A 595 -0.65 21.79 -22.28
N GLY A 596 -0.88 20.51 -22.59
CA GLY A 596 -2.18 19.85 -22.43
C GLY A 596 -3.27 20.41 -23.36
N VAL A 597 -2.90 20.84 -24.57
CA VAL A 597 -3.86 21.48 -25.49
C VAL A 597 -4.91 20.47 -25.99
N PHE A 598 -4.53 19.21 -26.12
CA PHE A 598 -5.46 18.14 -26.50
C PHE A 598 -6.54 17.93 -25.42
N GLU A 599 -6.13 17.81 -24.15
CA GLU A 599 -7.04 17.68 -23.02
C GLU A 599 -7.93 18.91 -22.86
N LYS A 600 -7.37 20.11 -23.05
CA LYS A 600 -8.11 21.38 -23.03
C LYS A 600 -9.19 21.43 -24.10
N ALA A 601 -8.88 21.01 -25.32
CA ALA A 601 -9.84 20.95 -26.43
C ALA A 601 -10.98 19.96 -26.11
N TYR A 602 -10.63 18.86 -25.47
CA TYR A 602 -11.59 17.87 -25.01
C TYR A 602 -12.57 18.44 -23.96
N GLY A 603 -12.04 19.13 -22.95
CA GLY A 603 -12.84 19.83 -21.94
C GLY A 603 -13.73 20.91 -22.52
N ALA A 604 -13.24 21.67 -23.51
CA ALA A 604 -14.02 22.67 -24.24
C ALA A 604 -15.23 22.04 -24.94
N ARG A 605 -15.03 20.94 -25.67
CA ARG A 605 -16.11 20.20 -26.30
C ARG A 605 -17.15 19.71 -25.31
N GLN A 606 -16.75 19.14 -24.19
CA GLN A 606 -17.68 18.69 -23.13
C GLN A 606 -18.56 19.82 -22.62
N ALA A 607 -18.00 21.02 -22.47
CA ALA A 607 -18.74 22.21 -22.06
C ALA A 607 -19.65 22.80 -23.17
N GLY A 608 -19.73 22.16 -24.35
CA GLY A 608 -20.54 22.59 -25.46
C GLY A 608 -19.92 23.74 -26.27
N ILE A 609 -18.66 24.07 -26.08
CA ILE A 609 -17.92 25.03 -26.88
C ILE A 609 -17.78 24.50 -28.30
N SER A 610 -17.98 25.34 -29.28
CA SER A 610 -17.84 24.99 -30.70
C SER A 610 -16.55 25.50 -31.33
N ARG A 611 -15.94 26.56 -30.75
CA ARG A 611 -14.78 27.26 -31.29
C ARG A 611 -13.66 27.31 -30.25
N LEU A 612 -12.44 27.00 -30.69
CA LEU A 612 -11.28 26.96 -29.82
C LEU A 612 -10.13 27.77 -30.39
N ILE A 613 -9.64 28.76 -29.64
CA ILE A 613 -8.49 29.57 -29.98
C ILE A 613 -7.27 29.04 -29.22
N ILE A 614 -6.22 28.69 -29.97
CA ILE A 614 -4.97 28.12 -29.44
C ILE A 614 -3.76 28.85 -30.00
N PRO A 615 -2.60 28.76 -29.35
CA PRO A 615 -1.35 29.26 -29.93
C PRO A 615 -1.00 28.54 -31.22
N GLN A 616 -0.47 29.27 -32.22
CA GLN A 616 -0.08 28.74 -33.54
C GLN A 616 0.91 27.57 -33.42
N GLU A 617 1.83 27.62 -32.45
CA GLU A 617 2.81 26.57 -32.21
C GLU A 617 2.17 25.25 -31.76
N ASN A 618 0.99 25.30 -31.10
CA ASN A 618 0.21 24.14 -30.67
C ASN A 618 -0.74 23.58 -31.76
N ALA A 619 -0.79 24.16 -32.92
CA ALA A 619 -1.70 23.68 -33.99
C ALA A 619 -1.46 22.21 -34.39
N LYS A 620 -0.23 21.70 -34.17
CA LYS A 620 0.13 20.32 -34.47
C LYS A 620 -0.31 19.33 -33.37
N ASP A 621 -0.62 19.83 -32.18
CA ASP A 621 -0.97 19.00 -31.01
C ASP A 621 -2.42 18.47 -31.09
N ILE A 622 -3.27 19.09 -31.93
CA ILE A 622 -4.66 18.69 -32.12
C ILE A 622 -4.85 18.19 -33.55
N PRO A 623 -5.23 16.92 -33.75
CA PRO A 623 -5.63 16.40 -35.07
C PRO A 623 -6.90 17.09 -35.55
N ALA A 624 -6.85 17.74 -36.73
CA ALA A 624 -7.86 18.67 -37.26
C ALA A 624 -9.31 18.13 -37.41
N HIS A 625 -9.54 16.80 -37.31
CA HIS A 625 -10.86 16.21 -37.62
C HIS A 625 -11.49 15.40 -36.47
N HIS A 626 -10.90 15.38 -35.28
CA HIS A 626 -11.31 14.41 -34.25
C HIS A 626 -12.27 14.89 -33.17
N LEU A 627 -12.32 16.20 -32.92
CA LEU A 627 -13.08 16.70 -31.78
C LEU A 627 -14.40 17.41 -32.15
N GLY A 628 -14.67 17.63 -33.42
CA GLY A 628 -15.87 18.39 -33.86
C GLY A 628 -15.83 19.85 -33.35
N LEU A 629 -14.63 20.40 -33.13
CA LEU A 629 -14.36 21.79 -32.78
C LEU A 629 -13.75 22.52 -33.97
N GLU A 630 -14.12 23.77 -34.14
CA GLU A 630 -13.43 24.69 -35.04
C GLU A 630 -12.21 25.25 -34.31
N ILE A 631 -11.01 24.94 -34.81
CA ILE A 631 -9.76 25.33 -34.16
C ILE A 631 -9.17 26.52 -34.90
N TYR A 632 -8.86 27.57 -34.15
CA TYR A 632 -8.28 28.81 -34.65
C TYR A 632 -6.89 29.03 -34.03
N PRO A 633 -5.80 28.67 -34.73
CA PRO A 633 -4.45 28.96 -34.29
C PRO A 633 -4.14 30.46 -34.44
N VAL A 634 -3.54 31.07 -33.43
CA VAL A 634 -3.18 32.50 -33.41
C VAL A 634 -1.74 32.72 -32.93
N ASP A 635 -1.06 33.71 -33.47
CA ASP A 635 0.27 34.15 -33.07
C ASP A 635 0.24 35.35 -32.12
N THR A 636 -0.79 36.18 -32.23
CA THR A 636 -0.88 37.44 -31.50
C THR A 636 -2.20 37.59 -30.73
N ALA A 637 -2.14 38.41 -29.68
CA ALA A 637 -3.32 38.77 -28.90
C ALA A 637 -4.36 39.54 -29.76
N GLN A 638 -3.90 40.31 -30.77
CA GLN A 638 -4.79 41.03 -31.66
C GLN A 638 -5.64 40.08 -32.51
N GLU A 639 -5.02 39.06 -33.12
CA GLU A 639 -5.74 38.01 -33.85
C GLU A 639 -6.78 37.30 -32.98
N ALA A 640 -6.40 36.99 -31.73
CA ALA A 640 -7.30 36.37 -30.76
C ALA A 640 -8.53 37.25 -30.47
N LEU A 641 -8.34 38.55 -30.29
CA LEU A 641 -9.39 39.50 -30.02
C LEU A 641 -10.35 39.66 -31.22
N GLU A 642 -9.81 39.69 -32.45
CA GLU A 642 -10.60 39.80 -33.71
C GLU A 642 -11.53 38.58 -33.91
N LEU A 643 -11.13 37.40 -33.39
CA LEU A 643 -11.92 36.18 -33.46
C LEU A 643 -12.97 36.06 -32.33
N LEU A 644 -12.68 36.65 -31.15
CA LEU A 644 -13.52 36.56 -29.96
C LEU A 644 -14.55 37.66 -29.87
N MET A 645 -14.17 38.90 -30.26
CA MET A 645 -15.08 40.05 -30.17
C MET A 645 -16.08 40.05 -31.30
N GLU A 646 -17.29 40.42 -30.97
CA GLU A 646 -18.34 40.63 -31.98
C GLU A 646 -17.94 41.79 -32.91
N LYS A 647 -18.04 41.58 -34.20
CA LYS A 647 -17.83 42.67 -35.17
C LYS A 647 -19.00 43.62 -35.06
N GLU A 648 -18.73 44.88 -34.78
CA GLU A 648 -19.73 45.94 -34.95
C GLU A 648 -20.19 45.91 -36.43
N GLU A 649 -21.48 45.60 -36.68
CA GLU A 649 -22.09 45.73 -38.01
C GLU A 649 -22.21 47.20 -38.37
#